data_bd1ee9a7890dd94c1c20434e2717e9b1
#
_entry.id   bd1ee9a7890dd94c1c20434e2717e9b1
#
_cell.length_a   1.000
_cell.length_b   1.000
_cell.length_c   1.000
_cell.angle_alpha   90.00
_cell.angle_beta   90.00
_cell.angle_gamma   90.00
#
_symmetry.space_group_name_H-M   'P 1'
#
loop_
_entity.id
_entity.type
_entity.pdbx_description
1 polymer ?
#
loop_
_entity_poly.entity_id
_entity_poly.type
_entity_poly.pdbx_seq_one_letter_code
_entity_poly.pdbx_strand_id
1 'polypeptide(L)'
;MYKRQLQGQTILVFDLRGKWQPAQEEAVYAQAPVIDKQEDLKETPEETEKETISAQEEFQWLTEVLEEKEIPTGPVGEMERTPGIQVLRQQADAPDAERAAVYHYCLTKEAKIGVGIIGLPEKSLLRSLLAELEKNAASATFFVSPKELETRGEEIREIAEAGYSIGLTDGGEKVETAGAAFDSMQSGLHALYQYTENPARLYYVQSEENLDSVRIAAKLLNVKVVQTEAENSMQAGAFYILDLKNRKAVEELKQKAEGAGLALSDIQTLIQNSGTISVLAPEKVNEMRRNNQQKQVEAQNMVYTTERAFSFSFYDLGHENAVLDTLDAMKARNGNATFFVTLNELMSKPSLIEAILADGHEVDIAYKATKKYPQTFDAVTQYLNAWETYAKWRYGIDSEIVFMPNGKAENETKEALHTAGCSLIESTFHIVKTEDKEIVLDNIPEVIGKLERIRLTRGAFVSFNMGYYENDRYTQRGSTIFGVMLDGFMNAHVDTLAYRSHDTGEIEDASRFEIHTVSRMLDSPEKYTLSNQKQTDITLDKNVLTNMATDEERERFIEERYYGNMIVNSKDRLPGFTAEEIKRLDKNGTFTTEPVIFLTFDDWGTEQSINELLYILDKHQVKATFFIYTGYVDGNPNLLRTIAAHGHQIASHSDGHLVLADSRGGDENINDSLTEEEAEKLRKDLVVCYNKLYRYTGDVVVDGKKALTKMFRPPTLAVSKIGLSQVFDVGFEYSISGGYATSDYKIGSYEAMIEDLTKTSIGYQKYETVHNGTIIVMHMQENAKYTAQVLDAMIPIWKEQGYTFARIDDYLGR
;
A
#
# COMPACT_ATOMS: atom_id res chain seq x y z
N MET A 1 -25.39 9.30 -9.68
CA MET A 1 -24.08 9.69 -10.22
C MET A 1 -24.06 11.20 -10.34
N TYR A 2 -23.07 11.82 -9.75
CA TYR A 2 -22.86 13.27 -9.81
C TYR A 2 -21.76 13.56 -10.84
N LYS A 3 -21.92 14.66 -11.55
CA LYS A 3 -20.94 15.12 -12.51
C LYS A 3 -20.15 16.25 -11.87
N ARG A 4 -18.86 16.05 -11.64
CA ARG A 4 -17.95 17.06 -11.10
C ARG A 4 -16.99 17.48 -12.20
N GLN A 5 -16.76 18.75 -12.37
CA GLN A 5 -15.75 19.29 -13.26
C GLN A 5 -14.60 19.86 -12.45
N LEU A 6 -13.42 19.31 -12.65
CA LEU A 6 -12.17 19.77 -12.06
C LEU A 6 -11.17 20.01 -13.18
N GLN A 7 -10.58 21.21 -13.21
CA GLN A 7 -9.56 21.58 -14.20
C GLN A 7 -9.92 21.24 -15.65
N GLY A 8 -11.21 21.38 -16.01
CA GLY A 8 -11.68 21.14 -17.37
C GLY A 8 -12.01 19.70 -17.74
N GLN A 9 -11.85 18.74 -16.83
CA GLN A 9 -12.29 17.36 -17.00
C GLN A 9 -13.56 17.07 -16.20
N THR A 10 -14.42 16.23 -16.74
CA THR A 10 -15.66 15.84 -16.09
C THR A 10 -15.47 14.49 -15.40
N ILE A 11 -15.53 14.47 -14.08
CA ILE A 11 -15.55 13.25 -13.28
C ILE A 11 -17.00 12.87 -13.02
N LEU A 12 -17.35 11.63 -13.31
CA LEU A 12 -18.66 11.07 -13.01
C LEU A 12 -18.61 10.41 -11.64
N VAL A 13 -19.25 11.03 -10.67
CA VAL A 13 -19.34 10.51 -9.31
C VAL A 13 -20.70 9.85 -9.11
N PHE A 14 -20.71 8.65 -8.57
CA PHE A 14 -21.96 7.92 -8.31
C PHE A 14 -22.57 8.36 -6.98
N ASP A 15 -23.90 8.60 -6.99
CA ASP A 15 -24.65 8.69 -5.75
C ASP A 15 -24.71 7.30 -5.10
N LEU A 16 -24.26 7.16 -3.89
CA LEU A 16 -24.29 5.94 -3.13
C LEU A 16 -25.69 5.31 -3.01
N ARG A 17 -26.73 6.09 -3.22
CA ARG A 17 -28.13 5.62 -3.27
C ARG A 17 -28.57 5.11 -4.64
N GLY A 18 -27.66 4.98 -5.60
CA GLY A 18 -27.96 4.50 -6.98
C GLY A 18 -28.77 5.47 -7.84
N LYS A 19 -29.00 6.71 -7.42
CA LYS A 19 -29.74 7.70 -8.19
C LYS A 19 -28.82 8.58 -9.00
N TRP A 20 -29.05 8.64 -10.31
CA TRP A 20 -28.41 9.61 -11.20
C TRP A 20 -29.04 10.99 -11.00
N GLN A 21 -28.26 11.97 -10.59
CA GLN A 21 -28.65 13.36 -10.61
C GLN A 21 -27.56 14.17 -11.34
N PRO A 22 -27.95 15.04 -12.28
CA PRO A 22 -27.00 15.99 -12.85
C PRO A 22 -26.63 16.98 -11.75
N ALA A 23 -25.37 16.95 -11.30
CA ALA A 23 -24.89 17.95 -10.34
C ALA A 23 -24.74 19.30 -11.04
N GLN A 24 -25.40 20.33 -10.52
CA GLN A 24 -24.95 21.70 -10.71
C GLN A 24 -23.84 21.90 -9.67
N GLU A 25 -22.61 22.22 -10.11
CA GLU A 25 -21.41 22.30 -9.29
C GLU A 25 -21.53 23.15 -8.00
N GLU A 26 -22.37 24.17 -8.05
CA GLU A 26 -22.60 25.07 -6.91
C GLU A 26 -23.54 24.48 -5.83
N ALA A 27 -24.33 23.45 -6.16
CA ALA A 27 -25.35 22.93 -5.23
C ALA A 27 -24.81 21.89 -4.23
N VAL A 28 -23.74 21.18 -4.54
CA VAL A 28 -23.19 20.11 -3.69
C VAL A 28 -22.47 20.68 -2.46
N TYR A 29 -21.83 21.83 -2.62
CA TYR A 29 -21.12 22.49 -1.51
C TYR A 29 -21.98 23.47 -0.72
N ALA A 30 -23.04 23.99 -1.34
CA ALA A 30 -23.94 24.97 -0.71
C ALA A 30 -25.01 24.36 0.21
N GLN A 31 -25.21 23.05 0.15
CA GLN A 31 -26.26 22.36 0.93
C GLN A 31 -25.74 21.51 2.08
N ALA A 32 -24.44 21.53 2.39
CA ALA A 32 -23.95 20.95 3.63
C ALA A 32 -24.52 21.76 4.81
N PRO A 33 -25.31 21.16 5.70
CA PRO A 33 -25.84 21.89 6.85
C PRO A 33 -24.68 22.42 7.68
N VAL A 34 -24.69 23.73 7.95
CA VAL A 34 -23.87 24.32 9.00
C VAL A 34 -24.44 23.78 10.29
N ILE A 35 -23.85 22.76 10.85
CA ILE A 35 -24.26 22.19 12.14
C ILE A 35 -23.70 23.12 13.21
N ASP A 36 -24.59 23.70 13.96
CA ASP A 36 -24.26 24.51 15.13
C ASP A 36 -23.56 23.60 16.15
N LYS A 37 -22.36 23.95 16.55
CA LYS A 37 -21.37 23.12 17.26
C LYS A 37 -21.81 22.59 18.63
N GLN A 38 -23.05 22.78 19.05
CA GLN A 38 -23.47 22.47 20.43
C GLN A 38 -24.51 21.37 20.62
N GLU A 39 -25.19 20.84 19.61
CA GLU A 39 -26.26 19.86 19.79
C GLU A 39 -26.00 18.44 19.34
N ASP A 40 -24.99 18.17 18.50
CA ASP A 40 -24.78 16.84 17.88
C ASP A 40 -23.68 15.96 18.53
N LEU A 41 -23.14 16.33 19.67
CA LEU A 41 -22.08 15.57 20.37
C LEU A 41 -22.63 14.57 21.41
N LYS A 42 -23.73 13.92 21.14
CA LYS A 42 -24.22 12.78 21.93
C LYS A 42 -24.56 11.60 21.02
N GLU A 43 -23.60 11.13 20.27
CA GLU A 43 -23.66 9.75 19.81
C GLU A 43 -23.04 8.86 20.87
N THR A 44 -23.86 7.92 21.36
CA THR A 44 -23.45 6.98 22.39
C THR A 44 -22.61 5.86 21.81
N PRO A 45 -21.71 5.23 22.59
CA PRO A 45 -20.90 4.10 22.13
C PRO A 45 -21.68 2.89 21.57
N GLU A 46 -22.98 2.86 21.79
CA GLU A 46 -23.87 1.78 21.31
C GLU A 46 -24.13 1.83 19.79
N GLU A 47 -24.06 3.01 19.12
CA GLU A 47 -24.31 3.10 17.67
C GLU A 47 -23.09 2.61 16.85
N THR A 48 -21.89 2.85 17.32
CA THR A 48 -20.67 2.35 16.67
C THR A 48 -20.53 0.82 16.76
N GLU A 49 -20.99 0.22 17.89
CA GLU A 49 -21.03 -1.24 18.01
C GLU A 49 -22.11 -1.88 17.12
N LYS A 50 -23.25 -1.22 16.93
CA LYS A 50 -24.32 -1.71 16.04
C LYS A 50 -23.94 -1.66 14.57
N GLU A 51 -23.31 -0.59 14.11
CA GLU A 51 -22.82 -0.52 12.73
C GLU A 51 -21.72 -1.56 12.46
N THR A 52 -20.85 -1.83 13.43
CA THR A 52 -19.80 -2.84 13.29
C THR A 52 -20.36 -4.27 13.25
N ILE A 53 -21.46 -4.55 13.98
CA ILE A 53 -22.15 -5.83 13.96
C ILE A 53 -22.87 -6.03 12.63
N SER A 54 -23.56 -5.01 12.12
CA SER A 54 -24.23 -5.05 10.82
C SER A 54 -23.25 -5.29 9.66
N ALA A 55 -22.09 -4.65 9.70
CA ALA A 55 -21.05 -4.88 8.71
C ALA A 55 -20.47 -6.31 8.75
N GLN A 56 -20.47 -6.95 9.91
CA GLN A 56 -20.06 -8.36 10.04
C GLN A 56 -21.12 -9.32 9.51
N GLU A 57 -22.38 -8.98 9.63
CA GLU A 57 -23.50 -9.79 9.11
C GLU A 57 -23.62 -9.68 7.60
N GLU A 58 -23.42 -8.50 7.01
CA GLU A 58 -23.35 -8.31 5.55
C GLU A 58 -22.26 -9.16 4.91
N PHE A 59 -21.16 -9.37 5.61
CA PHE A 59 -20.08 -10.23 5.17
C PHE A 59 -20.49 -11.71 5.07
N GLN A 60 -21.50 -12.11 5.81
CA GLN A 60 -21.95 -13.50 5.89
C GLN A 60 -22.60 -13.99 4.62
N TRP A 61 -23.30 -13.13 3.91
CA TRP A 61 -24.02 -13.48 2.70
C TRP A 61 -23.16 -13.93 1.53
N LEU A 62 -21.94 -13.45 1.50
CA LEU A 62 -21.03 -13.63 0.36
C LEU A 62 -20.19 -14.88 0.41
N THR A 63 -20.21 -15.59 1.50
CA THR A 63 -19.39 -16.80 1.63
C THR A 63 -20.13 -18.09 1.34
N GLU A 64 -21.42 -18.01 1.01
CA GLU A 64 -22.21 -19.18 0.67
C GLU A 64 -22.55 -19.19 -0.81
N VAL A 65 -22.29 -20.30 -1.50
CA VAL A 65 -22.23 -20.38 -2.94
C VAL A 65 -22.87 -21.60 -3.49
N LEU A 66 -23.25 -21.42 -4.67
CA LEU A 66 -23.92 -22.39 -5.47
C LEU A 66 -23.12 -22.71 -6.75
N GLU A 67 -22.75 -23.93 -6.91
CA GLU A 67 -22.44 -24.42 -8.26
C GLU A 67 -23.71 -24.31 -9.10
N GLU A 68 -23.68 -23.57 -10.21
CA GLU A 68 -24.73 -23.60 -11.21
C GLU A 68 -24.79 -25.02 -11.80
N LYS A 69 -25.77 -25.79 -11.36
CA LYS A 69 -26.19 -27.01 -12.06
C LYS A 69 -27.43 -26.67 -12.86
N GLU A 70 -27.43 -27.06 -14.10
CA GLU A 70 -28.66 -26.97 -14.92
C GLU A 70 -29.84 -27.61 -14.19
N ILE A 71 -30.91 -26.83 -14.01
CA ILE A 71 -32.12 -27.32 -13.39
C ILE A 71 -32.78 -28.30 -14.38
N PRO A 72 -33.06 -29.53 -13.96
CA PRO A 72 -33.76 -30.47 -14.84
C PRO A 72 -35.10 -29.89 -15.31
N THR A 73 -35.37 -29.92 -16.58
CA THR A 73 -36.54 -29.30 -17.20
C THR A 73 -37.78 -30.21 -17.26
N GLY A 74 -37.68 -31.43 -16.76
CA GLY A 74 -38.79 -32.39 -16.78
C GLY A 74 -39.78 -32.23 -15.63
N PRO A 75 -41.05 -32.62 -15.78
CA PRO A 75 -42.00 -32.65 -14.68
C PRO A 75 -41.60 -33.68 -13.62
N VAL A 76 -41.88 -33.40 -12.35
CA VAL A 76 -41.54 -34.28 -11.23
C VAL A 76 -42.14 -35.68 -11.36
N GLY A 77 -43.34 -35.82 -12.01
CA GLY A 77 -43.92 -37.10 -12.28
C GLY A 77 -43.10 -38.03 -13.17
N GLU A 78 -42.20 -37.49 -14.02
CA GLU A 78 -41.22 -38.29 -14.77
C GLU A 78 -40.09 -38.78 -13.87
N MET A 79 -39.72 -37.98 -12.88
CA MET A 79 -38.70 -38.36 -11.88
C MET A 79 -39.17 -39.48 -10.97
N GLU A 80 -40.48 -39.55 -10.61
CA GLU A 80 -41.06 -40.65 -9.80
C GLU A 80 -40.98 -42.00 -10.50
N ARG A 81 -41.04 -42.04 -11.81
CA ARG A 81 -41.00 -43.25 -12.61
C ARG A 81 -39.63 -43.82 -12.89
N THR A 82 -38.58 -43.07 -12.52
CA THR A 82 -37.21 -43.50 -12.78
C THR A 82 -36.63 -44.24 -11.55
N PRO A 83 -35.90 -45.37 -11.74
CA PRO A 83 -35.20 -46.04 -10.64
C PRO A 83 -34.22 -45.11 -9.91
N GLY A 84 -33.81 -44.02 -10.55
CA GLY A 84 -32.91 -43.02 -9.97
C GLY A 84 -33.47 -42.30 -8.75
N ILE A 85 -34.78 -42.04 -8.65
CA ILE A 85 -35.40 -41.37 -7.48
C ILE A 85 -35.21 -42.21 -6.21
N GLN A 86 -35.34 -43.53 -6.28
CA GLN A 86 -35.14 -44.41 -5.13
C GLN A 86 -33.67 -44.41 -4.67
N VAL A 87 -32.75 -44.34 -5.63
CA VAL A 87 -31.32 -44.22 -5.32
C VAL A 87 -31.01 -42.87 -4.66
N LEU A 88 -31.53 -41.76 -5.18
CA LEU A 88 -31.37 -40.43 -4.58
C LEU A 88 -31.97 -40.39 -3.19
N ARG A 89 -33.12 -40.99 -2.98
CA ARG A 89 -33.78 -41.07 -1.67
C ARG A 89 -32.91 -41.79 -0.65
N GLN A 90 -32.23 -42.89 -1.04
CA GLN A 90 -31.28 -43.62 -0.19
C GLN A 90 -30.05 -42.81 0.10
N GLN A 91 -29.59 -42.01 -0.82
CA GLN A 91 -28.44 -41.10 -0.62
C GLN A 91 -28.73 -40.00 0.39
N ALA A 92 -29.99 -39.60 0.58
CA ALA A 92 -30.38 -38.56 1.55
C ALA A 92 -30.06 -38.96 2.99
N ASP A 93 -30.11 -40.26 3.32
CA ASP A 93 -29.82 -40.75 4.67
C ASP A 93 -28.35 -41.25 4.80
N ALA A 94 -27.49 -41.00 3.82
CA ALA A 94 -26.10 -41.36 3.85
C ALA A 94 -25.29 -40.40 4.79
N PRO A 95 -24.31 -40.94 5.56
CA PRO A 95 -23.54 -40.14 6.50
C PRO A 95 -22.71 -39.03 5.86
N ASP A 96 -22.36 -39.18 4.62
CA ASP A 96 -21.54 -38.29 3.80
C ASP A 96 -22.35 -37.56 2.71
N ALA A 97 -23.69 -37.46 2.90
CA ALA A 97 -24.57 -36.77 1.98
C ALA A 97 -24.14 -35.28 1.78
N GLU A 98 -24.01 -34.89 0.54
CA GLU A 98 -23.70 -33.50 0.16
C GLU A 98 -24.87 -32.55 0.48
N ARG A 99 -24.55 -31.29 0.76
CA ARG A 99 -25.50 -30.27 1.11
C ARG A 99 -25.56 -29.18 0.06
N ALA A 100 -26.79 -28.73 -0.26
CA ALA A 100 -26.97 -27.52 -1.06
C ALA A 100 -26.46 -26.29 -0.29
N ALA A 101 -25.97 -25.30 -1.00
CA ALA A 101 -25.69 -24.01 -0.43
C ALA A 101 -27.00 -23.25 -0.10
N VAL A 102 -26.89 -22.31 0.85
CA VAL A 102 -28.02 -21.43 1.24
C VAL A 102 -27.82 -20.06 0.64
N TYR A 103 -28.83 -19.55 -0.01
CA TYR A 103 -28.84 -18.19 -0.54
C TYR A 103 -29.45 -17.25 0.49
N HIS A 104 -28.68 -16.29 0.98
CA HIS A 104 -29.20 -15.20 1.79
C HIS A 104 -29.30 -13.90 0.97
N TYR A 105 -28.55 -13.86 -0.13
CA TYR A 105 -28.32 -12.70 -0.96
C TYR A 105 -27.94 -13.18 -2.36
N CYS A 106 -28.07 -12.35 -3.38
CA CYS A 106 -27.50 -12.63 -4.69
C CYS A 106 -26.70 -11.44 -5.23
N LEU A 107 -25.67 -11.74 -6.02
CA LEU A 107 -24.83 -10.76 -6.65
C LEU A 107 -25.52 -10.21 -7.90
N THR A 108 -25.96 -8.97 -7.88
CA THR A 108 -26.62 -8.36 -9.01
C THR A 108 -26.15 -6.93 -9.27
N LYS A 109 -26.05 -6.56 -10.55
CA LYS A 109 -25.86 -5.16 -11.00
C LYS A 109 -27.20 -4.41 -11.12
N GLU A 110 -28.31 -5.10 -10.99
CA GLU A 110 -29.64 -4.50 -11.04
C GLU A 110 -29.97 -3.85 -9.70
N ALA A 111 -30.53 -2.64 -9.71
CA ALA A 111 -31.00 -1.96 -8.51
C ALA A 111 -32.32 -2.59 -8.02
N LYS A 112 -32.25 -3.85 -7.57
CA LYS A 112 -33.40 -4.65 -7.16
C LYS A 112 -33.14 -5.43 -5.88
N ILE A 113 -34.20 -5.70 -5.13
CA ILE A 113 -34.23 -6.65 -4.00
C ILE A 113 -35.15 -7.81 -4.31
N GLY A 114 -34.86 -9.00 -3.77
CA GLY A 114 -35.67 -10.19 -3.91
C GLY A 114 -36.75 -10.22 -2.83
N VAL A 115 -38.01 -10.43 -3.26
CA VAL A 115 -39.15 -10.52 -2.34
C VAL A 115 -39.71 -11.91 -2.33
N GLY A 116 -39.75 -12.55 -1.19
CA GLY A 116 -40.46 -13.79 -0.93
C GLY A 116 -41.67 -13.52 -0.03
N ILE A 117 -42.70 -14.29 -0.20
CA ILE A 117 -43.97 -14.21 0.52
C ILE A 117 -44.31 -15.58 1.10
N ILE A 118 -44.59 -15.67 2.40
CA ILE A 118 -45.02 -16.86 3.11
C ILE A 118 -46.39 -16.68 3.70
N GLY A 119 -47.13 -17.78 3.92
CA GLY A 119 -48.45 -17.78 4.58
C GLY A 119 -49.51 -17.23 3.65
N LEU A 120 -50.14 -18.09 2.89
CA LEU A 120 -51.21 -17.68 1.99
C LEU A 120 -52.38 -17.05 2.74
N PRO A 121 -52.74 -15.79 2.46
CA PRO A 121 -53.86 -15.13 3.09
C PRO A 121 -55.19 -15.64 2.59
N GLU A 122 -56.31 -15.17 3.22
CA GLU A 122 -57.63 -15.48 2.67
C GLU A 122 -57.79 -14.95 1.22
N LYS A 123 -58.63 -15.60 0.42
CA LYS A 123 -58.81 -15.37 -1.03
C LYS A 123 -59.05 -13.89 -1.40
N SER A 124 -59.86 -13.17 -0.61
CA SER A 124 -60.13 -11.75 -0.83
C SER A 124 -58.88 -10.85 -0.65
N LEU A 125 -58.09 -11.21 0.32
CA LEU A 125 -56.87 -10.48 0.65
C LEU A 125 -55.74 -10.82 -0.38
N LEU A 126 -55.70 -12.10 -0.78
CA LEU A 126 -54.77 -12.53 -1.84
C LEU A 126 -55.00 -11.74 -3.13
N ARG A 127 -56.26 -11.64 -3.58
CA ARG A 127 -56.59 -10.86 -4.81
C ARG A 127 -56.21 -9.37 -4.68
N SER A 128 -56.42 -8.80 -3.47
CA SER A 128 -56.00 -7.41 -3.26
C SER A 128 -54.48 -7.25 -3.31
N LEU A 129 -53.76 -8.23 -2.81
CA LEU A 129 -52.30 -8.27 -2.86
C LEU A 129 -51.77 -8.41 -4.30
N LEU A 130 -52.32 -9.36 -5.06
CA LEU A 130 -51.94 -9.56 -6.45
C LEU A 130 -52.20 -8.30 -7.30
N ALA A 131 -53.38 -7.68 -7.10
CA ALA A 131 -53.70 -6.39 -7.74
C ALA A 131 -52.75 -5.24 -7.33
N GLU A 132 -52.26 -5.26 -6.11
CA GLU A 132 -51.32 -4.27 -5.62
C GLU A 132 -49.91 -4.49 -6.22
N LEU A 133 -49.44 -5.74 -6.28
CA LEU A 133 -48.17 -6.09 -6.92
C LEU A 133 -48.21 -5.69 -8.41
N GLU A 134 -49.28 -6.04 -9.12
CA GLU A 134 -49.48 -5.70 -10.53
C GLU A 134 -49.48 -4.18 -10.74
N LYS A 135 -50.27 -3.43 -9.95
CA LYS A 135 -50.34 -1.97 -10.01
C LYS A 135 -48.96 -1.30 -9.83
N ASN A 136 -48.10 -1.91 -9.02
CA ASN A 136 -46.81 -1.39 -8.70
C ASN A 136 -45.69 -1.93 -9.59
N ALA A 137 -46.02 -2.74 -10.63
CA ALA A 137 -45.06 -3.47 -11.43
C ALA A 137 -43.99 -4.21 -10.59
N ALA A 138 -44.42 -4.72 -9.44
CA ALA A 138 -43.60 -5.47 -8.50
C ALA A 138 -43.78 -6.97 -8.72
N SER A 139 -42.69 -7.72 -8.56
CA SER A 139 -42.72 -9.20 -8.61
C SER A 139 -42.31 -9.79 -7.27
N ALA A 140 -42.78 -10.99 -6.96
CA ALA A 140 -42.46 -11.70 -5.73
C ALA A 140 -42.51 -13.22 -5.95
N THR A 141 -41.76 -13.98 -5.14
CA THR A 141 -41.83 -15.43 -5.06
C THR A 141 -42.73 -15.82 -3.88
N PHE A 142 -43.78 -16.60 -4.16
CA PHE A 142 -44.62 -17.15 -3.10
C PHE A 142 -44.06 -18.51 -2.67
N PHE A 143 -43.84 -18.69 -1.37
CA PHE A 143 -43.38 -19.95 -0.80
C PHE A 143 -44.58 -20.65 -0.11
N VAL A 144 -44.91 -21.83 -0.59
CA VAL A 144 -46.06 -22.60 -0.09
C VAL A 144 -45.59 -23.84 0.66
N SER A 145 -46.28 -24.11 1.79
CA SER A 145 -46.05 -25.29 2.61
C SER A 145 -46.80 -26.52 2.09
N PRO A 146 -46.39 -27.74 2.51
CA PRO A 146 -47.15 -28.97 2.16
C PRO A 146 -48.62 -28.87 2.52
N LYS A 147 -48.95 -28.31 3.66
CA LYS A 147 -50.33 -28.12 4.11
C LYS A 147 -51.12 -27.17 3.23
N GLU A 148 -50.50 -26.09 2.76
CA GLU A 148 -51.14 -25.18 1.79
C GLU A 148 -51.34 -25.81 0.44
N LEU A 149 -50.40 -26.64 -0.01
CA LEU A 149 -50.57 -27.41 -1.23
C LEU A 149 -51.79 -28.36 -1.21
N GLU A 150 -52.06 -28.93 -0.04
CA GLU A 150 -53.24 -29.80 0.12
C GLU A 150 -54.56 -29.04 0.25
N THR A 151 -54.55 -27.86 0.87
CA THR A 151 -55.78 -27.19 1.29
C THR A 151 -56.11 -25.90 0.55
N ARG A 152 -55.13 -25.29 -0.16
CA ARG A 152 -55.27 -23.98 -0.79
C ARG A 152 -55.00 -23.97 -2.31
N GLY A 153 -55.37 -25.04 -2.98
CA GLY A 153 -55.10 -25.22 -4.41
C GLY A 153 -55.70 -24.14 -5.34
N GLU A 154 -56.87 -23.57 -4.98
CA GLU A 154 -57.44 -22.47 -5.78
C GLU A 154 -56.58 -21.19 -5.70
N GLU A 155 -56.11 -20.82 -4.50
CA GLU A 155 -55.27 -19.64 -4.30
C GLU A 155 -53.91 -19.81 -4.96
N ILE A 156 -53.34 -21.01 -4.91
CA ILE A 156 -52.05 -21.32 -5.60
C ILE A 156 -52.24 -21.15 -7.10
N ARG A 157 -53.35 -21.61 -7.66
CA ARG A 157 -53.69 -21.46 -9.09
C ARG A 157 -53.83 -19.97 -9.45
N GLU A 158 -54.53 -19.18 -8.63
CA GLU A 158 -54.66 -17.73 -8.85
C GLU A 158 -53.29 -17.02 -8.89
N ILE A 159 -52.33 -17.41 -8.02
CA ILE A 159 -50.95 -16.91 -8.05
C ILE A 159 -50.23 -17.31 -9.33
N ALA A 160 -50.34 -18.58 -9.76
CA ALA A 160 -49.73 -19.10 -10.98
C ALA A 160 -50.28 -18.42 -12.23
N GLU A 161 -51.63 -18.29 -12.33
CA GLU A 161 -52.31 -17.61 -13.43
C GLU A 161 -51.94 -16.11 -13.51
N ALA A 162 -51.64 -15.49 -12.39
CA ALA A 162 -51.16 -14.12 -12.33
C ALA A 162 -49.65 -13.97 -12.70
N GLY A 163 -48.96 -15.09 -12.96
CA GLY A 163 -47.58 -15.12 -13.45
C GLY A 163 -46.50 -14.97 -12.38
N TYR A 164 -46.85 -15.15 -11.10
CA TYR A 164 -45.86 -15.07 -10.02
C TYR A 164 -45.13 -16.40 -9.79
N SER A 165 -43.88 -16.33 -9.37
CA SER A 165 -43.06 -17.50 -9.02
C SER A 165 -43.56 -18.17 -7.75
N ILE A 166 -43.62 -19.53 -7.75
CA ILE A 166 -44.06 -20.31 -6.58
C ILE A 166 -42.98 -21.33 -6.22
N GLY A 167 -42.41 -21.20 -5.01
CA GLY A 167 -41.45 -22.12 -4.39
C GLY A 167 -42.08 -22.87 -3.21
N LEU A 168 -41.26 -23.65 -2.51
CA LEU A 168 -41.67 -24.46 -1.36
C LEU A 168 -41.14 -23.93 -0.05
N THR A 169 -41.79 -24.27 1.07
CA THR A 169 -41.30 -24.02 2.42
C THR A 169 -41.69 -25.15 3.37
N ASP A 170 -40.97 -25.32 4.48
CA ASP A 170 -41.35 -26.27 5.55
C ASP A 170 -42.57 -25.79 6.35
N GLY A 171 -43.03 -24.58 6.15
CA GLY A 171 -44.15 -24.00 6.91
C GLY A 171 -43.91 -23.89 8.42
N GLY A 172 -42.66 -24.03 8.85
CA GLY A 172 -42.25 -24.04 10.27
C GLY A 172 -42.53 -25.40 10.97
N GLU A 173 -42.93 -26.44 10.23
CA GLU A 173 -43.09 -27.78 10.77
C GLU A 173 -41.73 -28.49 10.85
N LYS A 174 -41.50 -29.26 11.91
CA LYS A 174 -40.27 -30.00 12.13
C LYS A 174 -40.09 -31.14 11.14
N VAL A 175 -38.93 -31.19 10.50
CA VAL A 175 -38.51 -32.27 9.62
C VAL A 175 -37.49 -33.15 10.33
N GLU A 176 -37.81 -34.42 10.57
CA GLU A 176 -36.99 -35.27 11.45
C GLU A 176 -35.71 -35.77 10.81
N THR A 177 -35.69 -36.03 9.49
CA THR A 177 -34.56 -36.59 8.77
C THR A 177 -34.43 -36.01 7.35
N ALA A 178 -33.24 -36.12 6.79
CA ALA A 178 -32.98 -35.67 5.40
C ALA A 178 -33.84 -36.46 4.38
N GLY A 179 -34.10 -37.72 4.66
CA GLY A 179 -35.04 -38.53 3.85
C GLY A 179 -36.46 -38.01 3.93
N ALA A 180 -36.95 -37.59 5.09
CA ALA A 180 -38.28 -36.98 5.20
C ALA A 180 -38.32 -35.61 4.48
N ALA A 181 -37.24 -34.82 4.55
CA ALA A 181 -37.12 -33.60 3.76
C ALA A 181 -37.18 -33.86 2.25
N PHE A 182 -36.50 -34.90 1.79
CA PHE A 182 -36.50 -35.32 0.40
C PHE A 182 -37.89 -35.68 -0.06
N ASP A 183 -38.59 -36.56 0.67
CA ASP A 183 -39.95 -37.01 0.33
C ASP A 183 -40.93 -35.82 0.30
N SER A 184 -40.88 -34.93 1.27
CA SER A 184 -41.70 -33.71 1.33
C SER A 184 -41.43 -32.77 0.16
N MET A 185 -40.16 -32.53 -0.13
CA MET A 185 -39.75 -31.61 -1.19
C MET A 185 -40.11 -32.18 -2.58
N GLN A 186 -39.85 -33.45 -2.81
CA GLN A 186 -40.19 -34.11 -4.04
C GLN A 186 -41.71 -34.09 -4.30
N SER A 187 -42.52 -34.47 -3.28
CA SER A 187 -44.00 -34.44 -3.37
C SER A 187 -44.53 -33.03 -3.60
N GLY A 188 -43.90 -32.03 -2.92
CA GLY A 188 -44.24 -30.62 -3.11
C GLY A 188 -43.96 -30.11 -4.53
N LEU A 189 -42.82 -30.46 -5.11
CA LEU A 189 -42.49 -30.12 -6.50
C LEU A 189 -43.48 -30.76 -7.46
N HIS A 190 -43.81 -32.05 -7.26
CA HIS A 190 -44.80 -32.76 -8.05
C HIS A 190 -46.16 -32.08 -7.99
N ALA A 191 -46.61 -31.69 -6.79
CA ALA A 191 -47.89 -31.00 -6.63
C ALA A 191 -47.90 -29.63 -7.34
N LEU A 192 -46.80 -28.89 -7.30
CA LEU A 192 -46.68 -27.56 -7.95
C LEU A 192 -46.84 -27.68 -9.48
N TYR A 193 -46.39 -28.75 -10.12
CA TYR A 193 -46.58 -28.97 -11.56
C TYR A 193 -48.07 -29.10 -11.97
N GLN A 194 -48.99 -29.32 -11.03
CA GLN A 194 -50.43 -29.26 -11.29
C GLN A 194 -50.97 -27.85 -11.46
N TYR A 195 -50.22 -26.85 -10.96
CA TYR A 195 -50.62 -25.44 -10.97
C TYR A 195 -49.84 -24.60 -11.93
N THR A 196 -48.57 -24.94 -12.18
CA THR A 196 -47.66 -24.17 -13.05
C THR A 196 -46.74 -25.10 -13.82
N GLU A 197 -46.47 -24.82 -15.10
CA GLU A 197 -45.56 -25.60 -15.93
C GLU A 197 -44.10 -25.46 -15.49
N ASN A 198 -43.73 -24.36 -14.78
CA ASN A 198 -42.40 -24.06 -14.35
C ASN A 198 -42.36 -23.56 -12.88
N PRO A 199 -42.47 -24.47 -11.89
CA PRO A 199 -42.37 -24.09 -10.50
C PRO A 199 -40.98 -23.54 -10.18
N ALA A 200 -40.92 -22.55 -9.27
CA ALA A 200 -39.63 -22.07 -8.77
C ALA A 200 -38.93 -23.18 -7.98
N ARG A 201 -37.78 -23.61 -8.42
CA ARG A 201 -36.98 -24.61 -7.69
C ARG A 201 -36.25 -23.94 -6.51
N LEU A 202 -37.04 -23.29 -5.66
CA LEU A 202 -36.60 -22.59 -4.47
C LEU A 202 -37.29 -23.19 -3.26
N TYR A 203 -36.56 -23.30 -2.18
CA TYR A 203 -37.07 -23.73 -0.88
C TYR A 203 -36.67 -22.74 0.20
N TYR A 204 -37.65 -22.16 0.87
CA TYR A 204 -37.44 -21.27 2.02
C TYR A 204 -37.57 -22.06 3.33
N VAL A 205 -36.50 -22.02 4.15
CA VAL A 205 -36.46 -22.71 5.47
C VAL A 205 -36.95 -21.77 6.52
N GLN A 206 -38.10 -22.06 7.17
CA GLN A 206 -38.61 -21.26 8.28
C GLN A 206 -38.02 -21.68 9.63
N SER A 207 -37.70 -22.96 9.81
CA SER A 207 -37.13 -23.48 11.05
C SER A 207 -35.65 -23.83 10.84
N GLU A 208 -34.77 -23.17 11.58
CA GLU A 208 -33.33 -23.46 11.52
C GLU A 208 -33.00 -24.91 11.86
N GLU A 209 -33.78 -25.59 12.68
CA GLU A 209 -33.60 -27.00 13.00
C GLU A 209 -33.73 -27.91 11.78
N ASN A 210 -34.42 -27.48 10.74
CA ASN A 210 -34.64 -28.24 9.49
C ASN A 210 -33.52 -27.99 8.48
N LEU A 211 -32.68 -26.98 8.66
CA LEU A 211 -31.77 -26.47 7.64
C LEU A 211 -30.85 -27.56 7.08
N ASP A 212 -30.22 -28.36 7.93
CA ASP A 212 -29.28 -29.40 7.49
C ASP A 212 -29.99 -30.50 6.66
N SER A 213 -31.14 -30.98 7.13
CA SER A 213 -31.95 -31.99 6.43
C SER A 213 -32.47 -31.46 5.09
N VAL A 214 -32.93 -30.23 5.05
CA VAL A 214 -33.41 -29.57 3.82
C VAL A 214 -32.27 -29.35 2.83
N ARG A 215 -31.10 -28.96 3.24
CA ARG A 215 -29.93 -28.77 2.36
C ARG A 215 -29.51 -30.07 1.67
N ILE A 216 -29.55 -31.19 2.37
CA ILE A 216 -29.27 -32.50 1.77
C ILE A 216 -30.32 -32.84 0.69
N ALA A 217 -31.59 -32.72 1.04
CA ALA A 217 -32.68 -32.99 0.12
C ALA A 217 -32.64 -32.08 -1.14
N ALA A 218 -32.38 -30.78 -0.88
CA ALA A 218 -32.30 -29.78 -1.94
C ALA A 218 -31.11 -30.03 -2.90
N LYS A 219 -29.96 -30.50 -2.39
CA LYS A 219 -28.82 -30.89 -3.25
C LYS A 219 -29.19 -32.02 -4.21
N LEU A 220 -29.84 -33.05 -3.69
CA LEU A 220 -30.24 -34.20 -4.47
C LEU A 220 -31.35 -33.91 -5.51
N LEU A 221 -32.26 -33.01 -5.16
CA LEU A 221 -33.37 -32.61 -6.03
C LEU A 221 -33.08 -31.38 -6.89
N ASN A 222 -31.85 -30.85 -6.83
CA ASN A 222 -31.43 -29.63 -7.51
C ASN A 222 -32.37 -28.44 -7.24
N VAL A 223 -32.63 -28.22 -5.96
CA VAL A 223 -33.42 -27.09 -5.41
C VAL A 223 -32.49 -26.12 -4.71
N LYS A 224 -32.70 -24.85 -4.88
CA LYS A 224 -31.92 -23.79 -4.20
C LYS A 224 -32.56 -23.46 -2.87
N VAL A 225 -31.78 -23.47 -1.81
CA VAL A 225 -32.25 -23.11 -0.45
C VAL A 225 -32.10 -21.62 -0.24
N VAL A 226 -33.16 -20.97 0.23
CA VAL A 226 -33.22 -19.54 0.48
C VAL A 226 -33.46 -19.30 1.98
N GLN A 227 -32.70 -18.40 2.55
CA GLN A 227 -32.96 -17.84 3.89
C GLN A 227 -32.81 -16.33 3.85
N THR A 228 -33.25 -15.68 4.90
CA THR A 228 -33.01 -14.23 5.13
C THR A 228 -32.31 -14.04 6.45
N GLU A 229 -31.52 -13.03 6.56
CA GLU A 229 -30.93 -12.61 7.84
C GLU A 229 -31.88 -11.67 8.60
N ALA A 230 -31.77 -11.66 9.93
CA ALA A 230 -32.72 -10.96 10.81
C ALA A 230 -32.72 -9.43 10.61
N GLU A 231 -31.61 -8.86 10.15
CA GLU A 231 -31.46 -7.43 9.86
C GLU A 231 -30.89 -7.23 8.45
N ASN A 232 -31.78 -7.21 7.47
CA ASN A 232 -31.34 -6.95 6.09
C ASN A 232 -31.07 -5.47 5.86
N SER A 233 -29.86 -5.14 5.44
CA SER A 233 -29.59 -3.82 4.86
C SER A 233 -30.36 -3.66 3.53
N MET A 234 -30.88 -2.48 3.28
CA MET A 234 -31.64 -2.17 2.05
C MET A 234 -30.64 -1.97 0.88
N GLN A 235 -30.16 -3.09 0.33
CA GLN A 235 -29.18 -3.09 -0.75
C GLN A 235 -29.59 -4.02 -1.90
N ALA A 236 -29.04 -3.78 -3.10
CA ALA A 236 -29.31 -4.57 -4.28
C ALA A 236 -28.87 -6.04 -4.08
N GLY A 237 -29.75 -6.96 -4.40
CA GLY A 237 -29.51 -8.39 -4.23
C GLY A 237 -29.98 -9.00 -2.91
N ALA A 238 -30.33 -8.20 -1.91
CA ALA A 238 -30.82 -8.68 -0.63
C ALA A 238 -32.22 -9.33 -0.77
N PHE A 239 -32.50 -10.36 0.05
CA PHE A 239 -33.77 -11.04 0.08
C PHE A 239 -34.58 -10.59 1.30
N TYR A 240 -35.87 -10.38 1.07
CA TYR A 240 -36.85 -10.04 2.09
C TYR A 240 -38.02 -11.03 2.03
N ILE A 241 -38.29 -11.71 3.14
CA ILE A 241 -39.43 -12.62 3.25
C ILE A 241 -40.51 -11.94 4.08
N LEU A 242 -41.70 -11.80 3.52
CA LEU A 242 -42.86 -11.19 4.14
C LEU A 242 -43.82 -12.26 4.62
N ASP A 243 -44.20 -12.25 5.88
CA ASP A 243 -45.37 -13.00 6.40
C ASP A 243 -46.62 -12.12 6.25
N LEU A 244 -47.54 -12.57 5.45
CA LEU A 244 -48.78 -11.82 5.15
C LEU A 244 -49.76 -11.65 6.33
N LYS A 245 -49.41 -12.08 7.51
CA LYS A 245 -50.13 -11.67 8.73
C LYS A 245 -50.07 -10.16 8.92
N ASN A 246 -49.03 -9.48 8.41
CA ASN A 246 -48.97 -8.02 8.39
C ASN A 246 -49.45 -7.48 7.01
N ARG A 247 -50.64 -6.92 6.97
CA ARG A 247 -51.30 -6.40 5.75
C ARG A 247 -50.55 -5.23 5.09
N LYS A 248 -49.67 -4.55 5.81
CA LYS A 248 -48.89 -3.38 5.31
C LYS A 248 -47.46 -3.71 4.92
N ALA A 249 -47.06 -4.96 5.14
CA ALA A 249 -45.67 -5.34 4.98
C ALA A 249 -45.11 -5.06 3.56
N VAL A 250 -45.91 -5.31 2.52
CA VAL A 250 -45.51 -5.06 1.13
C VAL A 250 -45.34 -3.56 0.85
N GLU A 251 -46.32 -2.74 1.31
CA GLU A 251 -46.28 -1.29 1.12
C GLU A 251 -45.13 -0.66 1.89
N GLU A 252 -44.88 -1.10 3.11
CA GLU A 252 -43.74 -0.63 3.95
C GLU A 252 -42.39 -1.02 3.33
N LEU A 253 -42.25 -2.26 2.88
CA LEU A 253 -41.02 -2.69 2.20
C LEU A 253 -40.78 -1.89 0.91
N LYS A 254 -41.85 -1.67 0.11
CA LYS A 254 -41.77 -0.90 -1.11
C LYS A 254 -41.29 0.54 -0.85
N GLN A 255 -41.86 1.22 0.15
CA GLN A 255 -41.44 2.58 0.50
C GLN A 255 -39.97 2.64 0.93
N LYS A 256 -39.50 1.65 1.69
CA LYS A 256 -38.09 1.55 2.06
C LYS A 256 -37.21 1.31 0.85
N ALA A 257 -37.59 0.37 -0.03
CA ALA A 257 -36.84 0.07 -1.24
C ALA A 257 -36.75 1.27 -2.19
N GLU A 258 -37.89 1.97 -2.41
CA GLU A 258 -37.92 3.19 -3.23
C GLU A 258 -37.05 4.29 -2.61
N GLY A 259 -37.06 4.43 -1.28
CA GLY A 259 -36.19 5.36 -0.56
C GLY A 259 -34.70 5.08 -0.77
N ALA A 260 -34.33 3.81 -0.98
CA ALA A 260 -32.98 3.38 -1.30
C ALA A 260 -32.69 3.32 -2.82
N GLY A 261 -33.66 3.67 -3.68
CA GLY A 261 -33.48 3.60 -5.13
C GLY A 261 -33.58 2.20 -5.71
N LEU A 262 -34.21 1.24 -4.99
CA LEU A 262 -34.31 -0.15 -5.36
C LEU A 262 -35.73 -0.53 -5.79
N ALA A 263 -35.85 -1.49 -6.72
CA ALA A 263 -37.13 -2.06 -7.15
C ALA A 263 -37.33 -3.44 -6.54
N LEU A 264 -38.60 -3.87 -6.45
CA LEU A 264 -38.97 -5.22 -6.00
C LEU A 264 -38.89 -6.21 -7.16
N SER A 265 -38.32 -7.38 -6.94
CA SER A 265 -38.23 -8.49 -7.89
C SER A 265 -38.53 -9.79 -7.18
N ASP A 266 -39.00 -10.80 -7.94
CA ASP A 266 -39.05 -12.17 -7.43
C ASP A 266 -37.62 -12.72 -7.26
N ILE A 267 -37.45 -13.59 -6.25
CA ILE A 267 -36.15 -14.16 -5.90
C ILE A 267 -35.62 -15.06 -7.00
N GLN A 268 -36.47 -15.82 -7.71
CA GLN A 268 -36.04 -16.71 -8.77
C GLN A 268 -35.38 -15.95 -9.92
N THR A 269 -36.07 -14.93 -10.43
CA THR A 269 -35.51 -14.08 -11.51
C THR A 269 -34.23 -13.38 -11.08
N LEU A 270 -34.19 -12.91 -9.85
CA LEU A 270 -33.04 -12.23 -9.34
C LEU A 270 -31.82 -13.17 -9.25
N ILE A 271 -32.01 -14.39 -8.76
CA ILE A 271 -30.98 -15.44 -8.71
C ILE A 271 -30.54 -15.87 -10.12
N GLN A 272 -31.47 -16.04 -11.05
CA GLN A 272 -31.15 -16.45 -12.43
C GLN A 272 -30.25 -15.41 -13.14
N ASN A 273 -30.45 -14.15 -12.86
CA ASN A 273 -29.69 -13.05 -13.46
C ASN A 273 -28.48 -12.63 -12.64
N SER A 274 -28.15 -13.35 -11.59
CA SER A 274 -27.05 -13.00 -10.67
C SER A 274 -25.77 -13.76 -10.98
N GLY A 275 -24.63 -13.16 -10.55
CA GLY A 275 -23.38 -13.87 -10.37
C GLY A 275 -23.40 -14.77 -9.13
N THR A 276 -22.41 -15.61 -9.00
CA THR A 276 -22.26 -16.50 -7.84
C THR A 276 -20.89 -16.34 -7.18
N ILE A 277 -20.87 -16.36 -5.85
CA ILE A 277 -19.63 -16.53 -5.08
C ILE A 277 -19.57 -17.97 -4.60
N SER A 278 -18.42 -18.66 -4.79
CA SER A 278 -18.24 -20.03 -4.36
C SER A 278 -17.54 -20.13 -3.01
N VAL A 279 -18.13 -20.89 -2.08
CA VAL A 279 -17.41 -21.35 -0.87
C VAL A 279 -16.55 -22.54 -1.28
N LEU A 280 -15.26 -22.47 -1.04
CA LEU A 280 -14.40 -23.61 -1.28
C LEU A 280 -14.77 -24.75 -0.34
N ALA A 281 -14.96 -25.94 -0.90
CA ALA A 281 -15.24 -27.13 -0.09
C ALA A 281 -14.08 -27.39 0.89
N PRO A 282 -14.35 -27.88 2.11
CA PRO A 282 -13.30 -28.17 3.11
C PRO A 282 -12.19 -29.09 2.59
N GLU A 283 -12.55 -30.07 1.75
CA GLU A 283 -11.60 -30.99 1.12
C GLU A 283 -10.64 -30.22 0.21
N LYS A 284 -11.15 -29.24 -0.55
CA LYS A 284 -10.37 -28.40 -1.45
C LYS A 284 -9.41 -27.51 -0.67
N VAL A 285 -9.87 -26.87 0.40
CA VAL A 285 -9.03 -26.04 1.29
C VAL A 285 -7.92 -26.90 1.92
N ASN A 286 -8.25 -28.09 2.40
CA ASN A 286 -7.28 -29.02 2.95
C ASN A 286 -6.27 -29.52 1.90
N GLU A 287 -6.70 -29.74 0.66
CA GLU A 287 -5.81 -30.06 -0.46
C GLU A 287 -4.84 -28.90 -0.74
N MET A 288 -5.34 -27.68 -0.83
CA MET A 288 -4.52 -26.47 -1.03
C MET A 288 -3.47 -26.34 0.07
N ARG A 289 -3.86 -26.51 1.34
CA ARG A 289 -2.95 -26.44 2.47
C ARG A 289 -1.88 -27.54 2.41
N ARG A 290 -2.23 -28.77 2.08
CA ARG A 290 -1.26 -29.87 1.91
C ARG A 290 -0.27 -29.58 0.80
N ASN A 291 -0.74 -29.05 -0.34
CA ASN A 291 0.11 -28.76 -1.50
C ASN A 291 1.08 -27.59 -1.21
N ASN A 292 0.72 -26.68 -0.33
CA ASN A 292 1.56 -25.56 0.08
C ASN A 292 2.80 -25.97 0.89
N GLN A 293 2.78 -27.11 1.55
CA GLN A 293 3.89 -27.61 2.37
C GLN A 293 4.35 -26.62 3.46
N GLN A 294 3.42 -25.90 4.09
CA GLN A 294 3.66 -24.90 5.15
C GLN A 294 4.54 -23.70 4.72
N LYS A 295 4.67 -23.46 3.43
CA LYS A 295 5.35 -22.25 2.96
C LYS A 295 4.57 -21.01 3.37
N GLN A 296 5.28 -19.94 3.67
CA GLN A 296 4.71 -18.67 4.13
C GLN A 296 5.20 -17.52 3.28
N VAL A 297 4.36 -16.52 3.08
CA VAL A 297 4.77 -15.27 2.45
C VAL A 297 5.51 -14.41 3.50
N GLU A 298 6.56 -13.72 3.06
CA GLU A 298 7.19 -12.68 3.86
C GLU A 298 6.55 -11.33 3.58
N ALA A 299 6.30 -10.57 4.65
CA ALA A 299 5.75 -9.24 4.50
C ALA A 299 6.78 -8.27 3.90
N GLN A 300 6.36 -7.49 2.92
CA GLN A 300 7.17 -6.48 2.27
C GLN A 300 6.75 -5.10 2.75
N ASN A 301 7.68 -4.36 3.34
CA ASN A 301 7.42 -3.01 3.85
C ASN A 301 8.09 -1.91 3.00
N MET A 302 8.87 -2.28 2.01
CA MET A 302 9.46 -1.39 1.02
C MET A 302 9.91 -2.19 -0.21
N VAL A 303 10.15 -1.51 -1.31
CA VAL A 303 10.80 -2.07 -2.50
C VAL A 303 12.24 -1.60 -2.56
N TYR A 304 13.17 -2.52 -2.80
CA TYR A 304 14.55 -2.17 -3.13
C TYR A 304 14.62 -1.71 -4.58
N THR A 305 14.61 -0.38 -4.79
CA THR A 305 14.62 0.26 -6.10
C THR A 305 15.41 1.56 -6.08
N THR A 306 16.00 1.94 -7.20
CA THR A 306 16.61 3.24 -7.40
C THR A 306 15.64 4.27 -7.99
N GLU A 307 14.46 3.83 -8.39
CA GLU A 307 13.39 4.68 -8.94
C GLU A 307 12.99 5.78 -7.94
N ARG A 308 12.86 7.00 -8.44
CA ARG A 308 12.46 8.17 -7.64
C ARG A 308 10.96 8.17 -7.43
N ALA A 309 10.48 7.17 -6.70
CA ALA A 309 9.07 6.93 -6.47
C ALA A 309 8.81 6.27 -5.10
N PHE A 310 7.59 6.39 -4.65
CA PHE A 310 7.03 5.65 -3.52
C PHE A 310 5.54 5.35 -3.78
N SER A 311 4.95 4.47 -2.98
CA SER A 311 3.53 4.17 -3.10
C SER A 311 2.73 4.80 -1.97
N PHE A 312 1.58 5.40 -2.33
CA PHE A 312 0.55 5.78 -1.37
C PHE A 312 -0.58 4.77 -1.40
N SER A 313 -1.02 4.37 -0.23
CA SER A 313 -2.16 3.48 -0.06
C SER A 313 -3.14 4.02 0.97
N PHE A 314 -4.42 3.84 0.69
CA PHE A 314 -5.53 4.30 1.51
C PHE A 314 -6.41 3.11 1.90
N TYR A 315 -6.88 3.09 3.14
CA TYR A 315 -7.74 2.02 3.63
C TYR A 315 -8.76 2.57 4.64
N ASP A 316 -9.77 1.77 4.98
CA ASP A 316 -10.93 2.22 5.76
C ASP A 316 -11.54 3.47 5.12
N LEU A 317 -12.22 3.28 3.99
CA LEU A 317 -12.59 4.36 3.05
C LEU A 317 -13.43 5.50 3.66
N GLY A 318 -13.90 5.35 4.91
CA GLY A 318 -14.54 6.41 5.67
C GLY A 318 -15.63 7.16 4.89
N HIS A 319 -15.58 8.46 4.91
CA HIS A 319 -16.54 9.31 4.25
C HIS A 319 -16.28 9.46 2.76
N GLU A 320 -17.35 9.40 1.95
CA GLU A 320 -17.30 9.51 0.47
C GLU A 320 -16.45 10.71 0.00
N ASN A 321 -16.69 11.87 0.57
CA ASN A 321 -16.02 13.10 0.16
C ASN A 321 -14.51 13.08 0.45
N ALA A 322 -14.08 12.38 1.50
CA ALA A 322 -12.65 12.22 1.79
C ALA A 322 -11.95 11.41 0.70
N VAL A 323 -12.61 10.38 0.15
CA VAL A 323 -12.09 9.64 -0.99
C VAL A 323 -12.00 10.53 -2.23
N LEU A 324 -13.03 11.33 -2.51
CA LEU A 324 -13.01 12.26 -3.65
C LEU A 324 -11.89 13.29 -3.54
N ASP A 325 -11.72 13.89 -2.36
CA ASP A 325 -10.58 14.80 -2.12
C ASP A 325 -9.23 14.10 -2.31
N THR A 326 -9.15 12.82 -1.98
CA THR A 326 -7.94 12.01 -2.22
C THR A 326 -7.67 11.82 -3.70
N LEU A 327 -8.71 11.51 -4.50
CA LEU A 327 -8.57 11.39 -5.96
C LEU A 327 -8.10 12.70 -6.57
N ASP A 328 -8.65 13.84 -6.13
CA ASP A 328 -8.22 15.16 -6.56
C ASP A 328 -6.76 15.48 -6.18
N ALA A 329 -6.36 15.14 -4.96
CA ALA A 329 -4.99 15.35 -4.48
C ALA A 329 -3.96 14.51 -5.26
N MET A 330 -4.29 13.26 -5.59
CA MET A 330 -3.45 12.40 -6.44
C MET A 330 -3.35 12.96 -7.85
N LYS A 331 -4.48 13.36 -8.43
CA LYS A 331 -4.52 13.94 -9.77
C LYS A 331 -3.72 15.22 -9.88
N ALA A 332 -3.77 16.09 -8.87
CA ALA A 332 -2.99 17.34 -8.84
C ALA A 332 -1.48 17.11 -8.93
N ARG A 333 -1.00 15.90 -8.55
CA ARG A 333 0.40 15.50 -8.57
C ARG A 333 0.71 14.43 -9.62
N ASN A 334 -0.24 14.18 -10.52
CA ASN A 334 -0.14 13.14 -11.56
C ASN A 334 0.26 11.76 -10.98
N GLY A 335 -0.27 11.45 -9.79
CA GLY A 335 0.02 10.23 -9.06
C GLY A 335 -1.12 9.22 -9.10
N ASN A 336 -0.77 7.93 -8.99
CA ASN A 336 -1.73 6.85 -8.82
C ASN A 336 -1.48 6.16 -7.48
N ALA A 337 -2.55 5.85 -6.77
CA ALA A 337 -2.50 5.25 -5.44
C ALA A 337 -3.24 3.91 -5.41
N THR A 338 -2.99 3.12 -4.36
CA THR A 338 -3.70 1.88 -4.10
C THR A 338 -4.71 2.07 -2.97
N PHE A 339 -5.93 1.61 -3.19
CA PHE A 339 -6.98 1.59 -2.18
C PHE A 339 -7.18 0.15 -1.72
N PHE A 340 -6.81 -0.13 -0.46
CA PHE A 340 -7.06 -1.42 0.17
C PHE A 340 -8.46 -1.45 0.75
N VAL A 341 -9.31 -2.27 0.19
CA VAL A 341 -10.72 -2.35 0.57
C VAL A 341 -11.08 -3.71 1.13
N THR A 342 -11.88 -3.70 2.18
CA THR A 342 -12.47 -4.92 2.72
C THR A 342 -13.55 -5.44 1.76
N LEU A 343 -13.91 -6.71 1.90
CA LEU A 343 -15.02 -7.29 1.12
C LEU A 343 -16.33 -6.53 1.37
N ASN A 344 -16.57 -6.09 2.61
CA ASN A 344 -17.73 -5.28 2.93
C ASN A 344 -17.76 -3.94 2.19
N GLU A 345 -16.65 -3.19 2.19
CA GLU A 345 -16.55 -1.94 1.44
C GLU A 345 -16.70 -2.15 -0.06
N LEU A 346 -16.09 -3.21 -0.59
CA LEU A 346 -16.17 -3.58 -2.01
C LEU A 346 -17.63 -3.79 -2.46
N MET A 347 -18.47 -4.31 -1.57
CA MET A 347 -19.88 -4.56 -1.83
C MET A 347 -20.77 -3.38 -1.52
N SER A 348 -20.57 -2.74 -0.38
CA SER A 348 -21.48 -1.69 0.13
C SER A 348 -21.22 -0.32 -0.52
N LYS A 349 -20.04 -0.12 -1.13
CA LYS A 349 -19.65 1.18 -1.71
C LYS A 349 -19.34 1.10 -3.23
N PRO A 350 -20.21 0.47 -4.07
CA PRO A 350 -19.87 0.20 -5.47
C PRO A 350 -19.58 1.46 -6.28
N SER A 351 -20.31 2.53 -6.08
CA SER A 351 -20.11 3.79 -6.81
C SER A 351 -18.75 4.41 -6.49
N LEU A 352 -18.30 4.26 -5.25
CA LEU A 352 -17.02 4.79 -4.81
C LEU A 352 -15.86 3.98 -5.40
N ILE A 353 -15.98 2.64 -5.39
CA ILE A 353 -15.00 1.76 -6.03
C ILE A 353 -14.90 2.06 -7.53
N GLU A 354 -16.04 2.25 -8.21
CA GLU A 354 -16.05 2.62 -9.63
C GLU A 354 -15.39 3.99 -9.89
N ALA A 355 -15.54 4.96 -8.99
CA ALA A 355 -14.86 6.26 -9.11
C ALA A 355 -13.34 6.13 -8.95
N ILE A 356 -12.87 5.35 -7.97
CA ILE A 356 -11.44 5.07 -7.75
C ILE A 356 -10.82 4.45 -9.00
N LEU A 357 -11.47 3.42 -9.55
CA LEU A 357 -10.99 2.74 -10.76
C LEU A 357 -11.02 3.63 -12.00
N ALA A 358 -12.05 4.49 -12.13
CA ALA A 358 -12.18 5.40 -13.27
C ALA A 358 -11.08 6.47 -13.32
N ASP A 359 -10.53 6.86 -12.17
CA ASP A 359 -9.39 7.77 -12.07
C ASP A 359 -8.03 7.06 -12.18
N GLY A 360 -8.03 5.75 -12.50
CA GLY A 360 -6.81 4.98 -12.76
C GLY A 360 -6.05 4.54 -11.50
N HIS A 361 -6.70 4.56 -10.35
CA HIS A 361 -6.16 4.03 -9.11
C HIS A 361 -6.38 2.52 -8.99
N GLU A 362 -5.60 1.88 -8.16
CA GLU A 362 -5.66 0.45 -7.89
C GLU A 362 -6.56 0.15 -6.69
N VAL A 363 -7.28 -0.96 -6.76
CA VAL A 363 -8.11 -1.46 -5.66
C VAL A 363 -7.66 -2.87 -5.32
N ASP A 364 -7.18 -3.06 -4.09
CA ASP A 364 -6.61 -4.30 -3.61
C ASP A 364 -7.22 -4.76 -2.28
N ILE A 365 -6.80 -5.92 -1.82
CA ILE A 365 -7.41 -6.64 -0.70
C ILE A 365 -6.96 -6.04 0.65
N ALA A 366 -7.93 -5.52 1.42
CA ALA A 366 -7.75 -5.31 2.85
C ALA A 366 -8.27 -6.52 3.62
N TYR A 367 -7.41 -7.23 4.35
CA TYR A 367 -7.85 -8.29 5.25
C TYR A 367 -7.91 -7.80 6.70
N LYS A 368 -9.12 -7.66 7.22
CA LYS A 368 -9.39 -7.37 8.63
C LYS A 368 -9.83 -8.65 9.34
N ALA A 369 -9.05 -9.11 10.30
CA ALA A 369 -9.44 -10.26 11.10
C ALA A 369 -10.68 -9.95 11.93
N THR A 370 -11.69 -10.81 11.84
CA THR A 370 -12.96 -10.74 12.57
C THR A 370 -13.26 -12.05 13.30
N LYS A 371 -14.33 -12.10 14.10
CA LYS A 371 -14.77 -13.37 14.70
C LYS A 371 -15.15 -14.41 13.65
N LYS A 372 -15.67 -13.99 12.51
CA LYS A 372 -16.03 -14.87 11.40
C LYS A 372 -14.85 -15.27 10.55
N TYR A 373 -13.96 -14.34 10.29
CA TYR A 373 -12.73 -14.54 9.55
C TYR A 373 -11.53 -14.33 10.47
N PRO A 374 -11.30 -15.28 11.43
CA PRO A 374 -10.10 -15.25 12.24
C PRO A 374 -8.87 -15.52 11.37
N GLN A 375 -7.69 -15.25 11.90
CA GLN A 375 -6.42 -15.50 11.22
C GLN A 375 -6.08 -17.00 11.15
N THR A 376 -7.03 -17.83 10.69
CA THR A 376 -6.81 -19.26 10.41
C THR A 376 -6.67 -19.48 8.91
N PHE A 377 -5.99 -20.52 8.51
CA PHE A 377 -5.79 -20.86 7.11
C PHE A 377 -7.11 -20.92 6.33
N ASP A 378 -8.08 -21.63 6.88
CA ASP A 378 -9.39 -21.85 6.22
C ASP A 378 -10.15 -20.52 6.05
N ALA A 379 -10.24 -19.71 7.11
CA ALA A 379 -10.99 -18.45 7.07
C ALA A 379 -10.36 -17.43 6.14
N VAL A 380 -9.02 -17.33 6.14
CA VAL A 380 -8.31 -16.44 5.21
C VAL A 380 -8.49 -16.89 3.76
N THR A 381 -8.36 -18.20 3.49
CA THR A 381 -8.54 -18.76 2.14
C THR A 381 -9.96 -18.50 1.63
N GLN A 382 -11.00 -18.68 2.46
CA GLN A 382 -12.37 -18.37 2.10
C GLN A 382 -12.60 -16.88 1.85
N TYR A 383 -12.01 -16.03 2.67
CA TYR A 383 -12.09 -14.58 2.50
C TYR A 383 -11.51 -14.12 1.16
N LEU A 384 -10.31 -14.57 0.85
CA LEU A 384 -9.64 -14.26 -0.41
C LEU A 384 -10.48 -14.70 -1.61
N ASN A 385 -10.95 -15.96 -1.59
CA ASN A 385 -11.80 -16.48 -2.63
C ASN A 385 -13.08 -15.65 -2.81
N ALA A 386 -13.72 -15.23 -1.72
CA ALA A 386 -14.92 -14.40 -1.77
C ALA A 386 -14.64 -13.00 -2.34
N TRP A 387 -13.56 -12.37 -1.88
CA TRP A 387 -13.15 -11.04 -2.33
C TRP A 387 -12.81 -11.04 -3.83
N GLU A 388 -11.95 -11.95 -4.25
CA GLU A 388 -11.50 -12.07 -5.65
C GLU A 388 -12.68 -12.39 -6.59
N THR A 389 -13.54 -13.33 -6.19
CA THR A 389 -14.73 -13.70 -7.00
C THR A 389 -15.64 -12.50 -7.19
N TYR A 390 -15.92 -11.73 -6.14
CA TYR A 390 -16.78 -10.55 -6.22
C TYR A 390 -16.13 -9.42 -7.03
N ALA A 391 -14.85 -9.13 -6.75
CA ALA A 391 -14.09 -8.09 -7.42
C ALA A 391 -14.02 -8.33 -8.93
N LYS A 392 -13.71 -9.56 -9.32
CA LYS A 392 -13.63 -9.96 -10.72
C LYS A 392 -14.99 -9.87 -11.42
N TRP A 393 -16.03 -10.40 -10.79
CA TRP A 393 -17.38 -10.36 -11.35
C TRP A 393 -17.93 -8.95 -11.48
N ARG A 394 -17.78 -8.12 -10.42
CA ARG A 394 -18.42 -6.80 -10.38
C ARG A 394 -17.63 -5.72 -11.08
N TYR A 395 -16.32 -5.76 -10.95
CA TYR A 395 -15.43 -4.68 -11.38
C TYR A 395 -14.39 -5.10 -12.40
N GLY A 396 -14.18 -6.39 -12.62
CA GLY A 396 -13.12 -6.92 -13.48
C GLY A 396 -11.73 -6.85 -12.86
N ILE A 397 -11.65 -6.75 -11.52
CA ILE A 397 -10.40 -6.68 -10.78
C ILE A 397 -9.86 -8.09 -10.54
N ASP A 398 -8.59 -8.30 -10.83
CA ASP A 398 -7.75 -9.38 -10.32
C ASP A 398 -6.71 -8.76 -9.37
N SER A 399 -6.65 -9.21 -8.12
CA SER A 399 -5.69 -8.71 -7.13
C SER A 399 -4.95 -9.85 -6.44
N GLU A 400 -3.64 -9.71 -6.35
CA GLU A 400 -2.76 -10.63 -5.61
C GLU A 400 -2.04 -9.90 -4.46
N ILE A 401 -2.52 -8.70 -4.07
CA ILE A 401 -1.89 -7.85 -3.08
C ILE A 401 -2.80 -7.72 -1.88
N VAL A 402 -2.27 -8.05 -0.72
CA VAL A 402 -3.01 -8.03 0.54
C VAL A 402 -2.33 -7.11 1.55
N PHE A 403 -3.12 -6.25 2.15
CA PHE A 403 -2.73 -5.41 3.27
C PHE A 403 -3.58 -5.75 4.50
N MET A 404 -2.95 -5.76 5.67
CA MET A 404 -3.65 -5.97 6.95
C MET A 404 -3.69 -4.66 7.75
N PRO A 405 -4.81 -3.94 7.76
CA PRO A 405 -4.93 -2.65 8.45
C PRO A 405 -4.65 -2.74 9.95
N ASN A 406 -5.02 -3.84 10.58
CA ASN A 406 -4.96 -4.01 12.02
C ASN A 406 -4.19 -5.29 12.40
N GLY A 407 -3.13 -5.12 13.18
CA GLY A 407 -2.34 -6.23 13.69
C GLY A 407 -1.31 -6.78 12.69
N LYS A 408 -0.68 -7.89 13.08
CA LYS A 408 0.29 -8.60 12.25
C LYS A 408 -0.30 -9.89 11.73
N ALA A 409 0.15 -10.31 10.55
CA ALA A 409 -0.23 -11.59 9.99
C ALA A 409 0.34 -12.74 10.83
N GLU A 410 -0.52 -13.63 11.28
CA GLU A 410 -0.13 -14.89 11.94
C GLU A 410 0.38 -15.90 10.91
N ASN A 411 1.03 -16.97 11.39
CA ASN A 411 1.63 -17.97 10.50
C ASN A 411 0.62 -18.61 9.54
N GLU A 412 -0.58 -18.92 10.02
CA GLU A 412 -1.62 -19.52 9.17
C GLU A 412 -2.15 -18.54 8.12
N THR A 413 -2.22 -17.24 8.45
CA THR A 413 -2.53 -16.19 7.47
C THR A 413 -1.46 -16.14 6.39
N LYS A 414 -0.17 -16.10 6.76
CA LYS A 414 0.94 -16.09 5.81
C LYS A 414 0.98 -17.34 4.93
N GLU A 415 0.61 -18.49 5.50
CA GLU A 415 0.48 -19.74 4.78
C GLU A 415 -0.66 -19.69 3.75
N ALA A 416 -1.83 -19.17 4.13
CA ALA A 416 -2.97 -19.01 3.24
C ALA A 416 -2.67 -18.03 2.10
N LEU A 417 -2.04 -16.89 2.40
CA LEU A 417 -1.61 -15.91 1.40
C LEU A 417 -0.60 -16.50 0.41
N HIS A 418 0.39 -17.26 0.90
CA HIS A 418 1.33 -17.96 0.02
C HIS A 418 0.63 -18.97 -0.89
N THR A 419 -0.37 -19.68 -0.35
CA THR A 419 -1.15 -20.67 -1.09
C THR A 419 -1.98 -20.03 -2.20
N ALA A 420 -2.51 -18.82 -1.96
CA ALA A 420 -3.25 -18.04 -2.94
C ALA A 420 -2.34 -17.29 -3.95
N GLY A 421 -1.02 -17.30 -3.75
CA GLY A 421 -0.09 -16.53 -4.59
C GLY A 421 -0.04 -15.05 -4.25
N CYS A 422 -0.60 -14.65 -3.11
CA CYS A 422 -0.69 -13.24 -2.74
C CYS A 422 0.61 -12.71 -2.13
N SER A 423 0.89 -11.43 -2.40
CA SER A 423 1.92 -10.64 -1.72
C SER A 423 1.34 -9.96 -0.48
N LEU A 424 2.04 -10.04 0.65
CA LEU A 424 1.66 -9.34 1.87
C LEU A 424 2.43 -8.03 1.98
N ILE A 425 1.71 -6.91 2.06
CA ILE A 425 2.29 -5.58 2.18
C ILE A 425 2.13 -5.07 3.61
N GLU A 426 3.21 -4.52 4.14
CA GLU A 426 3.22 -3.71 5.36
C GLU A 426 3.67 -2.28 5.02
N SER A 427 3.29 -1.33 5.85
CA SER A 427 3.67 0.08 5.63
C SER A 427 5.11 0.33 6.08
N THR A 428 5.89 1.05 5.28
CA THR A 428 7.12 1.71 5.75
C THR A 428 6.74 2.84 6.71
N PHE A 429 5.76 3.64 6.30
CA PHE A 429 5.22 4.75 7.07
C PHE A 429 3.70 4.61 7.17
N HIS A 430 3.21 4.52 8.37
CA HIS A 430 1.79 4.39 8.65
C HIS A 430 1.27 5.70 9.23
N ILE A 431 0.52 6.46 8.44
CA ILE A 431 -0.06 7.73 8.84
C ILE A 431 -1.37 7.46 9.55
N VAL A 432 -1.30 7.44 10.86
CA VAL A 432 -2.43 7.19 11.74
C VAL A 432 -2.76 8.44 12.55
N LYS A 433 -4.00 8.48 13.03
CA LYS A 433 -4.43 9.40 14.07
C LYS A 433 -3.44 9.36 15.24
N THR A 434 -2.93 10.52 15.60
CA THR A 434 -2.13 10.64 16.82
C THR A 434 -3.07 10.77 18.01
N GLU A 435 -3.17 9.70 18.82
CA GLU A 435 -3.77 9.68 20.15
C GLU A 435 -5.18 10.32 20.30
N ASP A 436 -6.07 9.65 20.96
CA ASP A 436 -7.35 9.99 21.62
C ASP A 436 -8.04 11.37 21.39
N LYS A 437 -7.59 12.17 20.45
CA LYS A 437 -8.20 13.46 20.10
C LYS A 437 -8.86 13.37 18.74
N GLU A 438 -10.09 13.82 18.68
CA GLU A 438 -10.76 14.10 17.43
C GLU A 438 -9.91 15.04 16.57
N ILE A 439 -9.70 14.69 15.30
CA ILE A 439 -9.00 15.55 14.36
C ILE A 439 -10.02 16.53 13.79
N VAL A 440 -9.79 17.79 14.06
CA VAL A 440 -10.60 18.92 13.59
C VAL A 440 -9.72 19.90 12.83
N LEU A 441 -10.32 20.75 12.00
CA LEU A 441 -9.59 21.70 11.15
C LEU A 441 -8.54 22.52 11.91
N ASP A 442 -8.86 22.93 13.14
CA ASP A 442 -7.99 23.79 13.93
C ASP A 442 -6.72 23.08 14.45
N ASN A 443 -6.73 21.75 14.56
CA ASN A 443 -5.57 20.97 15.01
C ASN A 443 -4.78 20.28 13.88
N ILE A 444 -5.18 20.42 12.63
CA ILE A 444 -4.44 19.87 11.49
C ILE A 444 -2.99 20.34 11.44
N PRO A 445 -2.64 21.62 11.66
CA PRO A 445 -1.24 22.04 11.70
C PRO A 445 -0.43 21.31 12.77
N GLU A 446 -1.02 21.03 13.94
CA GLU A 446 -0.37 20.24 14.99
C GLU A 446 -0.19 18.78 14.55
N VAL A 447 -1.16 18.20 13.87
CA VAL A 447 -1.08 16.83 13.33
C VAL A 447 0.05 16.73 12.31
N ILE A 448 0.12 17.65 11.35
CA ILE A 448 1.19 17.71 10.35
C ILE A 448 2.54 17.93 11.02
N GLY A 449 2.64 18.84 11.99
CA GLY A 449 3.87 19.08 12.75
C GLY A 449 4.37 17.84 13.52
N LYS A 450 3.46 16.97 14.00
CA LYS A 450 3.85 15.68 14.59
C LYS A 450 4.40 14.69 13.56
N LEU A 451 3.98 14.84 12.30
CA LEU A 451 4.48 14.05 11.19
C LEU A 451 5.82 14.56 10.63
N GLU A 452 6.32 15.72 11.07
CA GLU A 452 7.61 16.30 10.62
C GLU A 452 8.81 15.34 10.76
N ARG A 453 8.70 14.33 11.64
CA ARG A 453 9.75 13.32 11.82
C ARG A 453 9.72 12.24 10.73
N ILE A 454 8.67 12.18 9.92
CA ILE A 454 8.61 11.26 8.80
C ILE A 454 9.58 11.75 7.74
N ARG A 455 10.45 10.85 7.32
CA ARG A 455 11.39 11.08 6.22
C ARG A 455 11.03 10.09 5.13
N LEU A 456 10.23 10.52 4.17
CA LEU A 456 9.87 9.69 3.03
C LEU A 456 11.13 9.26 2.28
N THR A 457 11.15 8.02 1.85
CA THR A 457 12.26 7.41 1.11
C THR A 457 11.73 6.76 -0.15
N ARG A 458 12.53 6.71 -1.19
CA ARG A 458 12.18 5.97 -2.41
C ARG A 458 11.93 4.50 -2.11
N GLY A 459 11.00 3.90 -2.80
CA GLY A 459 10.60 2.52 -2.59
C GLY A 459 9.69 2.28 -1.38
N ALA A 460 9.35 3.33 -0.61
CA ALA A 460 8.51 3.21 0.58
C ALA A 460 7.03 2.95 0.25
N PHE A 461 6.36 2.22 1.12
CA PHE A 461 4.91 2.10 1.18
C PHE A 461 4.35 3.01 2.28
N VAL A 462 3.58 4.01 1.91
CA VAL A 462 2.99 4.99 2.84
C VAL A 462 1.49 4.75 2.90
N SER A 463 0.97 4.36 4.05
CA SER A 463 -0.44 4.06 4.21
C SER A 463 -1.17 5.08 5.09
N PHE A 464 -2.40 5.40 4.69
CA PHE A 464 -3.28 6.36 5.36
C PHE A 464 -4.57 5.66 5.78
N ASN A 465 -4.93 5.76 7.06
CA ASN A 465 -6.23 5.32 7.56
C ASN A 465 -7.26 6.44 7.38
N MET A 466 -8.22 6.26 6.48
CA MET A 466 -9.28 7.22 6.23
C MET A 466 -10.41 7.13 7.27
N GLY A 467 -10.62 5.96 7.90
CA GLY A 467 -11.66 5.73 8.88
C GLY A 467 -11.50 6.54 10.17
N TYR A 468 -10.29 7.04 10.47
CA TYR A 468 -10.11 7.98 11.60
C TYR A 468 -10.73 9.35 11.37
N TYR A 469 -11.25 9.61 10.18
CA TYR A 469 -11.89 10.85 9.76
C TYR A 469 -13.37 10.61 9.40
N GLU A 470 -14.02 9.62 10.00
CA GLU A 470 -15.41 9.25 9.72
C GLU A 470 -16.39 10.40 9.91
N ASN A 471 -16.11 11.26 10.90
CA ASN A 471 -16.87 12.50 11.12
C ASN A 471 -16.40 13.63 10.22
N ASP A 472 -15.69 13.30 9.15
CA ASP A 472 -15.12 14.28 8.25
C ASP A 472 -16.23 15.06 7.53
N ARG A 473 -16.20 16.35 7.66
CA ARG A 473 -17.21 17.27 7.12
C ARG A 473 -16.56 18.28 6.24
N TYR A 474 -17.33 18.83 5.34
CA TYR A 474 -16.84 19.93 4.51
C TYR A 474 -16.40 21.11 5.38
N THR A 475 -15.19 21.56 5.13
CA THR A 475 -14.70 22.81 5.67
C THR A 475 -15.39 23.98 4.96
N GLN A 476 -15.23 25.18 5.49
CA GLN A 476 -15.69 26.40 4.81
C GLN A 476 -15.03 26.62 3.43
N ARG A 477 -13.95 25.86 3.13
CA ARG A 477 -13.24 25.89 1.84
C ARG A 477 -13.69 24.80 0.87
N GLY A 478 -14.67 23.99 1.24
CA GLY A 478 -15.22 22.94 0.38
C GLY A 478 -14.44 21.64 0.34
N SER A 479 -13.40 21.47 1.19
CA SER A 479 -12.65 20.22 1.33
C SER A 479 -12.96 19.55 2.67
N THR A 480 -12.79 18.24 2.74
CA THR A 480 -12.90 17.48 3.99
C THR A 480 -11.68 17.73 4.89
N ILE A 481 -11.81 17.36 6.17
CA ILE A 481 -10.69 17.43 7.13
C ILE A 481 -9.55 16.53 6.64
N PHE A 482 -9.87 15.32 6.16
CA PHE A 482 -8.88 14.41 5.59
C PHE A 482 -8.19 15.02 4.37
N GLY A 483 -8.93 15.63 3.45
CA GLY A 483 -8.38 16.31 2.28
C GLY A 483 -7.40 17.42 2.65
N VAL A 484 -7.74 18.26 3.63
CA VAL A 484 -6.84 19.32 4.13
C VAL A 484 -5.57 18.72 4.77
N MET A 485 -5.71 17.64 5.56
CA MET A 485 -4.57 16.94 6.16
C MET A 485 -3.68 16.33 5.07
N LEU A 486 -4.25 15.66 4.09
CA LEU A 486 -3.50 15.03 3.00
C LEU A 486 -2.74 16.08 2.17
N ASP A 487 -3.37 17.18 1.80
CA ASP A 487 -2.70 18.28 1.09
C ASP A 487 -1.57 18.88 1.92
N GLY A 488 -1.78 19.08 3.22
CA GLY A 488 -0.73 19.54 4.11
C GLY A 488 0.44 18.57 4.20
N PHE A 489 0.17 17.28 4.29
CA PHE A 489 1.18 16.23 4.26
C PHE A 489 1.94 16.21 2.93
N MET A 490 1.23 16.30 1.81
CA MET A 490 1.85 16.33 0.48
C MET A 490 2.78 17.53 0.31
N ASN A 491 2.34 18.71 0.75
CA ASN A 491 3.16 19.92 0.68
C ASN A 491 4.40 19.84 1.57
N ALA A 492 4.28 19.26 2.76
CA ALA A 492 5.37 19.20 3.74
C ALA A 492 6.38 18.07 3.47
N HIS A 493 5.96 16.96 2.88
CA HIS A 493 6.78 15.75 2.80
C HIS A 493 7.02 15.23 1.38
N VAL A 494 6.20 15.62 0.41
CA VAL A 494 6.36 15.19 -1.00
C VAL A 494 6.95 16.31 -1.84
N ASP A 495 6.33 17.48 -1.83
CA ASP A 495 6.74 18.61 -2.68
C ASP A 495 8.13 19.17 -2.25
N THR A 496 8.50 18.98 -0.98
CA THR A 496 9.83 19.36 -0.47
C THR A 496 10.96 18.44 -0.91
N LEU A 497 10.66 17.23 -1.41
CA LEU A 497 11.70 16.31 -1.92
C LEU A 497 12.24 16.74 -3.28
N ALA A 498 11.53 17.61 -3.98
CA ALA A 498 11.91 18.07 -5.30
C ALA A 498 12.80 19.31 -5.24
N TYR A 499 13.71 19.41 -6.19
CA TYR A 499 14.60 20.56 -6.32
C TYR A 499 13.82 21.84 -6.62
N ARG A 500 14.11 22.87 -5.84
CA ARG A 500 13.58 24.23 -6.04
C ARG A 500 14.69 25.16 -6.51
N SER A 501 14.52 25.70 -7.70
CA SER A 501 15.46 26.67 -8.29
C SER A 501 15.58 27.92 -7.40
N HIS A 502 16.79 28.36 -7.15
CA HIS A 502 17.05 29.61 -6.42
C HIS A 502 16.56 30.82 -7.20
N ASP A 503 16.76 30.84 -8.52
CA ASP A 503 16.49 31.99 -9.37
C ASP A 503 14.98 32.25 -9.58
N THR A 504 14.21 31.19 -9.75
CA THR A 504 12.76 31.30 -10.02
C THR A 504 11.91 31.10 -8.76
N GLY A 505 12.43 30.44 -7.74
CA GLY A 505 11.68 30.00 -6.58
C GLY A 505 10.71 28.86 -6.86
N GLU A 506 10.68 28.30 -8.08
CA GLU A 506 9.76 27.25 -8.51
C GLU A 506 10.40 25.87 -8.42
N ILE A 507 9.57 24.83 -8.25
CA ILE A 507 10.01 23.44 -8.30
C ILE A 507 10.23 23.06 -9.75
N GLU A 508 11.36 22.43 -10.05
CA GLU A 508 11.62 21.81 -11.35
C GLU A 508 10.93 20.43 -11.42
N ASP A 509 9.89 20.29 -12.24
CA ASP A 509 9.05 19.08 -12.30
C ASP A 509 9.85 17.79 -12.56
N ALA A 510 10.92 17.86 -13.33
CA ALA A 510 11.79 16.72 -13.59
C ALA A 510 12.49 16.17 -12.34
N SER A 511 12.49 16.91 -11.24
CA SER A 511 13.05 16.49 -9.94
C SER A 511 12.02 15.87 -8.99
N ARG A 512 10.72 15.92 -9.32
CA ARG A 512 9.64 15.42 -8.47
C ARG A 512 9.71 13.91 -8.29
N PHE A 513 9.22 13.48 -7.14
CA PHE A 513 8.95 12.08 -6.89
C PHE A 513 7.63 11.67 -7.55
N GLU A 514 7.62 10.47 -8.10
CA GLU A 514 6.41 9.86 -8.63
C GLU A 514 5.66 9.10 -7.53
N ILE A 515 4.33 9.16 -7.57
CA ILE A 515 3.46 8.39 -6.68
C ILE A 515 2.88 7.26 -7.50
N HIS A 516 3.25 6.03 -7.16
CA HIS A 516 2.83 4.84 -7.87
C HIS A 516 1.86 4.00 -7.05
N THR A 517 1.10 3.15 -7.72
CA THR A 517 0.37 2.07 -7.06
C THR A 517 1.34 1.04 -6.47
N VAL A 518 0.85 0.22 -5.54
CA VAL A 518 1.69 -0.82 -4.92
C VAL A 518 2.16 -1.84 -5.97
N SER A 519 1.28 -2.28 -6.88
CA SER A 519 1.67 -3.21 -7.94
C SER A 519 2.77 -2.65 -8.82
N ARG A 520 2.64 -1.38 -9.24
CA ARG A 520 3.64 -0.71 -10.06
C ARG A 520 4.99 -0.58 -9.33
N MET A 521 4.96 -0.34 -8.01
CA MET A 521 6.19 -0.32 -7.20
C MET A 521 6.82 -1.70 -7.08
N LEU A 522 6.02 -2.75 -6.86
CA LEU A 522 6.51 -4.13 -6.82
C LEU A 522 7.16 -4.56 -8.14
N ASP A 523 6.69 -4.03 -9.26
CA ASP A 523 7.18 -4.27 -10.62
C ASP A 523 8.16 -3.20 -11.11
N SER A 524 8.76 -2.43 -10.21
CA SER A 524 9.71 -1.37 -10.57
C SER A 524 10.80 -1.90 -11.51
N PRO A 525 11.04 -1.25 -12.66
CA PRO A 525 12.10 -1.65 -13.62
C PRO A 525 13.51 -1.46 -13.05
N GLU A 526 13.66 -0.63 -12.03
CA GLU A 526 14.92 -0.37 -11.34
C GLU A 526 15.06 -1.17 -10.05
N LYS A 527 14.21 -2.19 -9.87
CA LYS A 527 14.27 -3.09 -8.71
C LYS A 527 15.58 -3.85 -8.67
N TYR A 528 16.10 -4.01 -7.47
CA TYR A 528 17.30 -4.79 -7.24
C TYR A 528 17.14 -5.73 -6.04
N THR A 529 18.01 -6.70 -5.93
CA THR A 529 18.09 -7.60 -4.79
C THR A 529 19.35 -7.30 -3.99
N LEU A 530 19.24 -7.33 -2.67
CA LEU A 530 20.42 -7.23 -1.82
C LEU A 530 21.27 -8.48 -1.94
N SER A 531 22.58 -8.29 -1.96
CA SER A 531 23.53 -9.39 -1.83
C SER A 531 23.31 -10.12 -0.51
N ASN A 532 23.13 -11.44 -0.57
CA ASN A 532 23.03 -12.30 0.61
C ASN A 532 24.37 -12.51 1.35
N GLN A 533 25.41 -11.74 1.00
CA GLN A 533 26.68 -11.81 1.71
C GLN A 533 26.49 -11.42 3.18
N LYS A 534 26.93 -12.30 4.06
CA LYS A 534 26.93 -12.02 5.48
C LYS A 534 27.90 -10.85 5.76
N GLN A 535 27.55 -9.99 6.71
CA GLN A 535 28.41 -8.90 7.18
C GLN A 535 29.84 -9.35 7.61
N THR A 536 30.05 -10.65 7.76
CA THR A 536 31.35 -11.25 8.14
C THR A 536 32.27 -11.52 6.94
N ASP A 537 31.77 -11.39 5.71
CA ASP A 537 32.59 -11.61 4.51
C ASP A 537 33.36 -10.34 4.20
N ILE A 538 34.55 -10.22 4.80
CA ILE A 538 35.41 -9.07 4.65
C ILE A 538 35.99 -9.07 3.25
N THR A 539 35.65 -8.03 2.51
CA THR A 539 36.09 -7.82 1.12
C THR A 539 37.39 -7.00 1.01
N LEU A 540 37.86 -6.45 2.15
CA LEU A 540 39.14 -5.77 2.21
C LEU A 540 40.26 -6.76 2.56
N ASP A 541 41.44 -6.58 1.95
CA ASP A 541 42.64 -7.26 2.36
C ASP A 541 43.04 -6.81 3.77
N LYS A 542 43.50 -7.74 4.59
CA LYS A 542 43.86 -7.45 5.97
C LYS A 542 45.36 -7.45 6.14
N ASN A 543 45.81 -6.61 7.09
CA ASN A 543 47.20 -6.54 7.49
C ASN A 543 48.13 -6.16 6.32
N VAL A 544 47.69 -5.22 5.48
CA VAL A 544 48.47 -4.80 4.28
C VAL A 544 49.83 -4.23 4.69
N LEU A 545 49.84 -3.26 5.61
CA LEU A 545 51.08 -2.69 6.10
C LEU A 545 51.84 -3.66 7.01
N THR A 546 51.13 -4.39 7.85
CA THR A 546 51.69 -5.40 8.76
C THR A 546 52.47 -6.47 8.02
N ASN A 547 52.04 -6.86 6.83
CA ASN A 547 52.68 -7.87 6.00
C ASN A 547 53.91 -7.33 5.17
N MET A 548 54.17 -6.01 5.17
CA MET A 548 55.33 -5.43 4.51
C MET A 548 56.60 -5.71 5.31
N ALA A 549 57.70 -5.97 4.60
CA ALA A 549 58.92 -6.46 5.21
C ALA A 549 59.66 -5.35 5.99
N THR A 550 59.64 -4.13 5.52
CA THR A 550 60.40 -3.03 6.13
C THR A 550 59.54 -1.79 6.43
N ASP A 551 60.01 -0.96 7.34
CA ASP A 551 59.36 0.33 7.66
C ASP A 551 59.47 1.33 6.47
N GLU A 552 60.53 1.27 5.69
CA GLU A 552 60.67 2.09 4.46
C GLU A 552 59.59 1.71 3.40
N GLU A 553 59.23 0.43 3.30
CA GLU A 553 58.14 0.02 2.42
C GLU A 553 56.83 0.54 2.88
N ARG A 554 56.53 0.50 4.19
CA ARG A 554 55.30 1.02 4.80
C ARG A 554 55.17 2.53 4.62
N GLU A 555 56.26 3.28 4.90
CA GLU A 555 56.30 4.73 4.73
C GLU A 555 56.07 5.14 3.31
N ARG A 556 56.78 4.52 2.35
CA ARG A 556 56.58 4.76 0.91
C ARG A 556 55.14 4.46 0.47
N PHE A 557 54.55 3.35 0.93
CA PHE A 557 53.17 3.00 0.64
C PHE A 557 52.19 4.09 1.09
N ILE A 558 52.38 4.62 2.29
CA ILE A 558 51.58 5.71 2.83
C ILE A 558 51.77 7.01 2.01
N GLU A 559 53.04 7.39 1.73
CA GLU A 559 53.40 8.58 0.99
C GLU A 559 52.78 8.61 -0.42
N GLU A 560 52.80 7.49 -1.13
CA GLU A 560 52.24 7.37 -2.46
C GLU A 560 50.68 7.40 -2.51
N ARG A 561 50.02 7.13 -1.38
CA ARG A 561 48.54 6.91 -1.33
C ARG A 561 47.78 7.88 -0.44
N TYR A 562 48.47 8.74 0.29
CA TYR A 562 47.85 9.79 1.06
C TYR A 562 47.92 11.13 0.32
N TYR A 563 46.78 11.65 -0.06
CA TYR A 563 46.63 12.98 -0.66
C TYR A 563 46.07 13.92 0.43
N GLY A 564 46.95 14.69 1.04
CA GLY A 564 46.64 15.55 2.15
C GLY A 564 46.03 16.90 1.71
N ASN A 565 46.03 17.82 2.65
CA ASN A 565 45.50 19.16 2.46
C ASN A 565 46.50 20.17 3.09
N MET A 566 46.73 21.31 2.46
CA MET A 566 47.67 22.33 2.93
C MET A 566 47.40 22.78 4.36
N ILE A 567 46.16 22.79 4.82
CA ILE A 567 45.77 23.19 6.16
C ILE A 567 46.09 22.05 7.14
N VAL A 568 45.77 20.82 6.81
CA VAL A 568 45.91 19.64 7.69
C VAL A 568 47.35 19.14 7.72
N ASN A 569 48.10 19.24 6.62
CA ASN A 569 49.48 18.77 6.53
C ASN A 569 50.50 19.76 7.10
N SER A 570 50.10 20.69 7.97
CA SER A 570 51.08 21.47 8.72
C SER A 570 51.79 20.59 9.74
N LYS A 571 53.04 20.95 10.07
CA LYS A 571 53.89 20.18 11.00
C LYS A 571 53.21 19.88 12.35
N ASP A 572 52.26 20.72 12.75
CA ASP A 572 51.60 20.66 14.06
C ASP A 572 50.28 19.85 13.97
N ARG A 573 49.92 19.35 12.80
CA ARG A 573 48.62 18.67 12.56
C ARG A 573 48.71 17.23 12.05
N LEU A 574 49.95 16.68 12.00
CA LEU A 574 50.19 15.30 11.64
C LEU A 574 50.91 14.56 12.78
N PRO A 575 50.22 14.32 13.91
CA PRO A 575 50.85 13.67 15.05
C PRO A 575 51.37 12.30 14.73
N GLY A 576 52.55 11.98 15.22
CA GLY A 576 53.25 10.71 14.99
C GLY A 576 54.13 10.69 13.73
N PHE A 577 54.01 11.67 12.81
CA PHE A 577 54.90 11.79 11.66
C PHE A 577 56.12 12.64 12.02
N THR A 578 57.28 12.27 11.51
CA THR A 578 58.50 13.05 11.60
C THR A 578 58.46 14.24 10.64
N ALA A 579 59.27 15.26 10.89
CA ALA A 579 59.36 16.43 10.02
C ALA A 579 59.82 16.07 8.56
N GLU A 580 60.59 15.03 8.41
CA GLU A 580 60.99 14.55 7.09
C GLU A 580 59.88 13.81 6.37
N GLU A 581 59.08 13.02 7.04
CA GLU A 581 57.88 12.37 6.49
C GLU A 581 56.83 13.41 6.06
N ILE A 582 56.57 14.41 6.88
CA ILE A 582 55.61 15.49 6.57
C ILE A 582 56.04 16.24 5.28
N LYS A 583 57.32 16.43 5.04
CA LYS A 583 57.80 17.05 3.80
C LYS A 583 57.56 16.21 2.54
N ARG A 584 57.49 14.89 2.70
CA ARG A 584 57.26 13.94 1.58
C ARG A 584 55.78 13.75 1.27
N LEU A 585 54.89 13.99 2.24
CA LEU A 585 53.45 13.87 2.05
C LEU A 585 52.93 14.96 1.11
N ASP A 586 51.94 14.61 0.29
CA ASP A 586 51.29 15.61 -0.55
C ASP A 586 50.51 16.62 0.33
N LYS A 587 50.81 17.90 0.15
CA LYS A 587 50.24 19.01 0.88
C LYS A 587 49.21 19.80 0.11
N ASN A 588 49.12 19.58 -1.20
CA ASN A 588 48.25 20.38 -2.08
C ASN A 588 46.82 19.82 -2.19
N GLY A 589 46.60 18.57 -1.84
CA GLY A 589 45.34 17.90 -2.03
C GLY A 589 44.93 17.75 -3.49
N THR A 590 45.91 17.85 -4.42
CA THR A 590 45.71 17.70 -5.83
C THR A 590 46.66 16.66 -6.39
N PHE A 591 46.28 15.95 -7.44
CA PHE A 591 47.10 14.93 -8.09
C PHE A 591 47.16 15.10 -9.61
N THR A 592 46.64 16.21 -10.14
CA THR A 592 46.74 16.56 -11.56
C THR A 592 46.80 18.07 -11.74
N THR A 593 47.42 18.51 -12.80
CA THR A 593 47.48 19.91 -13.29
C THR A 593 46.55 20.16 -14.47
N GLU A 594 45.78 19.17 -14.88
CA GLU A 594 44.77 19.29 -15.93
C GLU A 594 43.61 20.20 -15.50
N PRO A 595 42.90 20.88 -16.42
CA PRO A 595 41.78 21.74 -16.09
C PRO A 595 40.55 20.90 -15.75
N VAL A 596 40.63 20.17 -14.66
CA VAL A 596 39.56 19.32 -14.12
C VAL A 596 39.22 19.72 -12.68
N ILE A 597 37.95 19.66 -12.34
CA ILE A 597 37.42 19.87 -11.00
C ILE A 597 36.85 18.54 -10.53
N PHE A 598 37.15 18.15 -9.29
CA PHE A 598 36.57 16.99 -8.63
C PHE A 598 35.58 17.47 -7.58
N LEU A 599 34.26 17.29 -7.87
CA LEU A 599 33.23 17.54 -6.88
C LEU A 599 33.13 16.35 -5.93
N THR A 600 33.23 16.63 -4.63
CA THR A 600 33.13 15.57 -3.62
C THR A 600 32.18 15.97 -2.50
N PHE A 601 31.43 14.97 -2.01
CA PHE A 601 30.42 15.18 -0.99
C PHE A 601 30.64 14.21 0.16
N ASP A 602 30.71 14.77 1.38
CA ASP A 602 30.96 14.01 2.59
C ASP A 602 29.68 13.76 3.38
N ASP A 603 29.73 12.81 4.32
CA ASP A 603 28.74 12.43 5.29
C ASP A 603 27.57 11.60 4.74
N TRP A 604 26.37 11.90 5.20
CA TRP A 604 25.10 11.31 4.77
C TRP A 604 23.99 12.35 4.94
N GLY A 605 23.12 12.40 3.95
CA GLY A 605 22.00 13.34 3.93
C GLY A 605 20.64 12.66 4.01
N THR A 606 19.62 13.46 3.76
CA THR A 606 18.24 13.00 3.62
C THR A 606 17.89 12.68 2.18
N GLU A 607 16.73 12.06 1.96
CA GLU A 607 16.21 11.87 0.60
C GLU A 607 16.15 13.19 -0.17
N GLN A 608 15.71 14.28 0.49
CA GLN A 608 15.65 15.61 -0.11
C GLN A 608 17.02 16.12 -0.54
N SER A 609 17.94 16.26 0.41
CA SER A 609 19.22 16.91 0.13
C SER A 609 20.07 16.16 -0.91
N ILE A 610 20.04 14.83 -0.89
CA ILE A 610 20.76 14.01 -1.88
C ILE A 610 20.03 13.99 -3.21
N ASN A 611 18.70 13.94 -3.24
CA ASN A 611 17.94 14.02 -4.50
C ASN A 611 18.18 15.34 -5.23
N GLU A 612 18.23 16.45 -4.51
CA GLU A 612 18.57 17.77 -5.08
C GLU A 612 19.98 17.77 -5.70
N LEU A 613 20.97 17.19 -5.02
CA LEU A 613 22.33 17.06 -5.55
C LEU A 613 22.39 16.18 -6.79
N LEU A 614 21.79 14.99 -6.74
CA LEU A 614 21.75 14.07 -7.87
C LEU A 614 21.07 14.70 -9.07
N TYR A 615 19.96 15.40 -8.85
CA TYR A 615 19.25 16.10 -9.92
C TYR A 615 20.15 17.14 -10.61
N ILE A 616 20.87 17.96 -9.85
CA ILE A 616 21.76 18.98 -10.41
C ILE A 616 22.97 18.36 -11.13
N LEU A 617 23.57 17.33 -10.56
CA LEU A 617 24.68 16.63 -11.20
C LEU A 617 24.25 15.99 -12.53
N ASP A 618 23.07 15.41 -12.59
CA ASP A 618 22.53 14.84 -13.84
C ASP A 618 22.13 15.93 -14.84
N LYS A 619 21.47 17.00 -14.40
CA LYS A 619 21.12 18.17 -15.23
C LYS A 619 22.34 18.72 -15.96
N HIS A 620 23.46 18.79 -15.27
CA HIS A 620 24.71 19.28 -15.82
C HIS A 620 25.62 18.17 -16.36
N GLN A 621 25.20 16.90 -16.34
CA GLN A 621 26.01 15.75 -16.81
C GLN A 621 27.40 15.68 -16.15
N VAL A 622 27.44 15.85 -14.83
CA VAL A 622 28.65 15.83 -14.02
C VAL A 622 28.67 14.58 -13.16
N LYS A 623 29.80 13.90 -13.10
CA LYS A 623 30.02 12.80 -12.15
C LYS A 623 30.90 13.25 -11.01
N ALA A 624 30.60 12.75 -9.79
CA ALA A 624 31.22 13.17 -8.53
C ALA A 624 31.66 11.95 -7.71
N THR A 625 32.38 12.20 -6.62
CA THR A 625 32.76 11.18 -5.63
C THR A 625 32.09 11.48 -4.29
N PHE A 626 31.40 10.49 -3.73
CA PHE A 626 30.70 10.57 -2.47
C PHE A 626 31.43 9.76 -1.41
N PHE A 627 31.87 10.42 -0.35
CA PHE A 627 32.50 9.82 0.82
C PHE A 627 31.43 9.60 1.90
N ILE A 628 30.96 8.37 2.01
CA ILE A 628 29.74 8.04 2.76
C ILE A 628 30.05 7.71 4.21
N TYR A 629 29.46 8.45 5.13
CA TYR A 629 29.26 8.09 6.51
C TYR A 629 28.12 7.08 6.64
N THR A 630 28.43 5.86 7.09
CA THR A 630 27.48 4.73 6.97
C THR A 630 26.60 4.50 8.20
N GLY A 631 26.70 5.33 9.23
CA GLY A 631 25.92 5.16 10.46
C GLY A 631 24.39 5.13 10.26
N TYR A 632 23.89 5.76 9.21
CA TYR A 632 22.45 5.87 8.93
C TYR A 632 22.00 5.27 7.58
N VAL A 633 22.90 4.70 6.79
CA VAL A 633 22.57 4.21 5.44
C VAL A 633 21.56 3.07 5.44
N ASP A 634 21.50 2.26 6.51
CA ASP A 634 20.53 1.17 6.65
C ASP A 634 19.07 1.69 6.68
N GLY A 635 18.85 2.96 7.05
CA GLY A 635 17.54 3.61 7.02
C GLY A 635 17.06 4.01 5.63
N ASN A 636 17.97 4.11 4.64
CA ASN A 636 17.63 4.40 3.24
C ASN A 636 18.67 3.80 2.26
N PRO A 637 18.73 2.47 2.15
CA PRO A 637 19.70 1.82 1.27
C PRO A 637 19.46 2.10 -0.21
N ASN A 638 18.20 2.38 -0.60
CA ASN A 638 17.84 2.74 -1.96
C ASN A 638 18.54 4.02 -2.41
N LEU A 639 18.62 5.01 -1.55
CA LEU A 639 19.28 6.28 -1.84
C LEU A 639 20.79 6.10 -2.05
N LEU A 640 21.47 5.29 -1.21
CA LEU A 640 22.87 4.96 -1.40
C LEU A 640 23.12 4.27 -2.73
N ARG A 641 22.26 3.30 -3.07
CA ARG A 641 22.37 2.61 -4.36
C ARG A 641 22.10 3.53 -5.53
N THR A 642 21.18 4.49 -5.39
CA THR A 642 20.90 5.49 -6.42
C THR A 642 22.14 6.32 -6.76
N ILE A 643 22.88 6.81 -5.76
CA ILE A 643 24.13 7.54 -5.98
C ILE A 643 25.06 6.72 -6.88
N ALA A 644 25.23 5.43 -6.56
CA ALA A 644 26.07 4.52 -7.35
C ALA A 644 25.51 4.27 -8.77
N ALA A 645 24.19 4.04 -8.90
CA ALA A 645 23.54 3.75 -10.18
C ALA A 645 23.57 4.93 -11.16
N HIS A 646 23.59 6.16 -10.64
CA HIS A 646 23.80 7.37 -11.45
C HIS A 646 25.26 7.54 -11.92
N GLY A 647 26.14 6.57 -11.66
CA GLY A 647 27.53 6.58 -12.11
C GLY A 647 28.46 7.44 -11.28
N HIS A 648 28.02 7.86 -10.09
CA HIS A 648 28.91 8.50 -9.13
C HIS A 648 29.74 7.44 -8.39
N GLN A 649 30.86 7.89 -7.86
CA GLN A 649 31.77 7.04 -7.13
C GLN A 649 31.43 7.01 -5.66
N ILE A 650 31.43 5.82 -5.06
CA ILE A 650 31.22 5.60 -3.63
C ILE A 650 32.56 5.33 -2.96
N ALA A 651 32.85 6.05 -1.91
CA ALA A 651 34.01 5.90 -1.06
C ALA A 651 33.62 5.95 0.43
N SER A 652 34.50 5.53 1.31
CA SER A 652 34.24 5.43 2.74
C SER A 652 34.55 6.71 3.50
N HIS A 653 33.66 7.05 4.48
CA HIS A 653 33.87 8.15 5.45
C HIS A 653 33.67 7.70 6.91
N SER A 654 34.04 6.44 7.22
CA SER A 654 33.80 5.73 8.49
C SER A 654 32.32 5.38 8.77
N ASP A 655 32.07 4.47 9.72
CA ASP A 655 30.70 4.11 10.15
C ASP A 655 30.22 5.02 11.30
N GLY A 656 31.07 5.34 12.22
CA GLY A 656 30.77 6.17 13.39
C GLY A 656 31.30 7.62 13.30
N HIS A 657 31.70 8.08 12.10
CA HIS A 657 32.38 9.37 11.90
C HIS A 657 33.61 9.53 12.81
N LEU A 658 34.38 8.45 12.95
CA LEU A 658 35.57 8.43 13.80
C LEU A 658 36.74 9.14 13.15
N VAL A 659 37.34 10.06 13.88
CA VAL A 659 38.50 10.83 13.44
C VAL A 659 39.80 10.02 13.52
N LEU A 660 40.76 10.32 12.67
CA LEU A 660 42.07 9.67 12.61
C LEU A 660 43.14 10.35 13.54
N ALA A 661 42.77 11.46 14.12
CA ALA A 661 43.57 12.17 15.13
C ALA A 661 42.60 12.86 16.11
N ASP A 662 43.01 13.04 17.36
CA ASP A 662 42.16 13.59 18.39
C ASP A 662 42.64 15.00 18.84
N SER A 663 41.71 15.86 19.24
CA SER A 663 41.99 17.19 19.78
C SER A 663 41.74 17.24 21.28
N ARG A 664 42.53 16.51 22.06
CA ARG A 664 42.32 16.36 23.52
C ARG A 664 42.49 17.64 24.34
N GLY A 665 43.12 18.61 23.78
CA GLY A 665 43.42 19.87 24.51
C GLY A 665 42.35 20.94 24.41
N GLY A 666 41.28 20.72 23.68
CA GLY A 666 40.24 21.73 23.40
C GLY A 666 40.70 22.86 22.46
N ASP A 667 41.87 22.77 21.90
CA ASP A 667 42.35 23.64 20.82
C ASP A 667 42.08 22.94 19.50
N GLU A 668 41.10 23.45 18.76
CA GLU A 668 40.71 22.92 17.44
C GLU A 668 41.86 22.91 16.41
N ASN A 669 42.96 23.56 16.73
CA ASN A 669 44.14 23.68 15.86
C ASN A 669 45.26 22.67 16.17
N ILE A 670 45.19 21.93 17.26
CA ILE A 670 46.19 20.93 17.67
C ILE A 670 45.54 19.55 17.74
N ASN A 671 46.03 18.61 16.92
CA ASN A 671 45.56 17.22 16.91
C ASN A 671 46.59 16.34 17.64
N ASP A 672 46.09 15.45 18.51
CA ASP A 672 46.86 14.42 19.15
C ASP A 672 46.79 13.11 18.40
N SER A 673 47.75 12.22 18.60
CA SER A 673 47.73 10.87 18.06
C SER A 673 46.71 10.04 18.79
N LEU A 674 46.07 9.08 18.07
CA LEU A 674 45.19 8.08 18.67
C LEU A 674 45.97 7.20 19.64
N THR A 675 45.29 6.72 20.69
CA THR A 675 45.75 5.61 21.50
C THR A 675 45.58 4.27 20.76
N GLU A 676 46.20 3.19 21.26
CA GLU A 676 46.01 1.87 20.67
C GLU A 676 44.55 1.41 20.74
N GLU A 677 43.79 1.73 21.81
CA GLU A 677 42.37 1.40 21.95
C GLU A 677 41.50 2.13 20.91
N GLU A 678 41.76 3.42 20.71
CA GLU A 678 41.08 4.22 19.70
C GLU A 678 41.42 3.75 18.29
N ALA A 679 42.64 3.36 18.03
CA ALA A 679 43.07 2.80 16.76
C ALA A 679 42.37 1.45 16.45
N GLU A 680 42.25 0.57 17.43
CA GLU A 680 41.52 -0.70 17.27
C GLU A 680 40.01 -0.46 17.09
N LYS A 681 39.41 0.52 17.78
CA LYS A 681 38.05 0.95 17.55
C LYS A 681 37.84 1.45 16.12
N LEU A 682 38.75 2.33 15.66
CA LEU A 682 38.75 2.83 14.29
C LEU A 682 38.86 1.69 13.27
N ARG A 683 39.74 0.72 13.49
CA ARG A 683 39.89 -0.43 12.62
C ARG A 683 38.56 -1.21 12.42
N LYS A 684 37.85 -1.45 13.50
CA LYS A 684 36.52 -2.13 13.44
C LYS A 684 35.49 -1.29 12.70
N ASP A 685 35.46 0.00 12.96
CA ASP A 685 34.56 0.95 12.32
C ASP A 685 34.76 1.00 10.79
N LEU A 686 35.99 1.08 10.33
CA LEU A 686 36.39 1.06 8.92
C LEU A 686 35.88 -0.19 8.18
N VAL A 687 36.00 -1.34 8.83
CA VAL A 687 35.52 -2.62 8.29
C VAL A 687 33.98 -2.64 8.21
N VAL A 688 33.30 -2.19 9.23
CA VAL A 688 31.82 -2.06 9.24
C VAL A 688 31.35 -1.15 8.12
N CYS A 689 31.98 0.04 8.00
CA CYS A 689 31.67 1.01 6.96
C CYS A 689 31.75 0.37 5.58
N TYR A 690 32.89 -0.22 5.22
CA TYR A 690 33.09 -0.79 3.89
C TYR A 690 32.14 -1.96 3.62
N ASN A 691 31.84 -2.80 4.61
CA ASN A 691 30.89 -3.90 4.46
C ASN A 691 29.46 -3.44 4.20
N LYS A 692 29.00 -2.36 4.84
CA LYS A 692 27.71 -1.73 4.53
C LYS A 692 27.67 -1.19 3.10
N LEU A 693 28.70 -0.44 2.69
CA LEU A 693 28.82 0.07 1.32
C LEU A 693 28.81 -1.08 0.30
N TYR A 694 29.59 -2.14 0.56
CA TYR A 694 29.64 -3.30 -0.32
C TYR A 694 28.30 -4.03 -0.42
N ARG A 695 27.57 -4.18 0.68
CA ARG A 695 26.25 -4.80 0.70
C ARG A 695 25.26 -4.12 -0.26
N TYR A 696 25.28 -2.79 -0.30
CA TYR A 696 24.31 -2.02 -1.07
C TYR A 696 24.78 -1.63 -2.48
N THR A 697 26.09 -1.54 -2.70
CA THR A 697 26.64 -0.99 -3.96
C THR A 697 27.74 -1.84 -4.58
N GLY A 698 28.20 -2.91 -3.95
CA GLY A 698 29.37 -3.69 -4.38
C GLY A 698 29.21 -4.38 -5.73
N ASP A 699 27.99 -4.59 -6.20
CA ASP A 699 27.65 -5.16 -7.51
C ASP A 699 27.39 -4.08 -8.58
N VAL A 700 27.30 -2.80 -8.20
CA VAL A 700 26.96 -1.73 -9.15
C VAL A 700 28.16 -1.40 -10.03
N VAL A 701 27.93 -1.55 -11.33
CA VAL A 701 28.92 -1.23 -12.38
C VAL A 701 28.25 -0.29 -13.39
N VAL A 702 28.84 0.86 -13.62
CA VAL A 702 28.36 1.85 -14.59
C VAL A 702 29.52 2.14 -15.55
N ASP A 703 29.26 2.07 -16.85
CA ASP A 703 30.27 2.28 -17.91
C ASP A 703 31.53 1.40 -17.76
N GLY A 704 31.33 0.16 -17.30
CA GLY A 704 32.38 -0.82 -17.08
C GLY A 704 33.25 -0.60 -15.83
N LYS A 705 32.91 0.38 -14.99
CA LYS A 705 33.61 0.68 -13.75
C LYS A 705 32.73 0.38 -12.53
N LYS A 706 33.31 -0.19 -11.49
CA LYS A 706 32.64 -0.34 -10.20
C LYS A 706 32.40 1.03 -9.57
N ALA A 707 31.20 1.22 -9.03
CA ALA A 707 30.90 2.44 -8.30
C ALA A 707 31.61 2.49 -6.94
N LEU A 708 31.67 1.37 -6.23
CA LEU A 708 32.35 1.25 -4.94
C LEU A 708 33.87 1.14 -5.12
N THR A 709 34.58 1.99 -4.41
CA THR A 709 36.05 2.05 -4.41
C THR A 709 36.63 1.70 -3.04
N LYS A 710 37.95 1.50 -3.01
CA LYS A 710 38.71 1.38 -1.77
C LYS A 710 39.39 2.72 -1.40
N MET A 711 38.69 3.83 -1.66
CA MET A 711 39.12 5.15 -1.17
C MET A 711 38.47 5.46 0.17
N PHE A 712 39.18 6.23 0.95
CA PHE A 712 38.73 6.69 2.25
C PHE A 712 38.98 8.20 2.39
N ARG A 713 38.08 8.91 3.03
CA ARG A 713 38.32 10.29 3.49
C ARG A 713 38.25 10.35 5.01
N PRO A 714 39.28 10.91 5.67
CA PRO A 714 39.27 11.10 7.12
C PRO A 714 38.16 12.06 7.55
N PRO A 715 37.27 11.69 8.51
CA PRO A 715 36.37 12.64 9.14
C PRO A 715 37.12 13.85 9.68
N THR A 716 36.60 15.05 9.45
CA THR A 716 37.24 16.34 9.79
C THR A 716 38.58 16.63 9.08
N LEU A 717 38.99 15.77 8.18
CA LEU A 717 40.29 15.79 7.48
C LEU A 717 41.50 15.62 8.38
N ALA A 718 41.34 15.42 9.68
CA ALA A 718 42.44 15.26 10.63
C ALA A 718 43.02 13.84 10.60
N VAL A 719 44.34 13.72 10.56
CA VAL A 719 45.05 12.44 10.50
C VAL A 719 46.22 12.36 11.46
N SER A 720 46.41 11.18 12.05
CA SER A 720 47.63 10.79 12.74
C SER A 720 48.30 9.65 12.02
N LYS A 721 49.61 9.42 12.27
CA LYS A 721 50.34 8.30 11.68
C LYS A 721 49.70 6.95 12.00
N ILE A 722 49.32 6.76 13.27
CA ILE A 722 48.65 5.51 13.71
C ILE A 722 47.25 5.40 13.09
N GLY A 723 46.45 6.45 13.01
CA GLY A 723 45.12 6.45 12.42
C GLY A 723 45.18 6.12 10.93
N LEU A 724 46.07 6.78 10.19
CA LEU A 724 46.26 6.53 8.76
C LEU A 724 46.79 5.11 8.49
N SER A 725 47.66 4.61 9.38
CA SER A 725 48.13 3.20 9.29
C SER A 725 46.97 2.21 9.41
N GLN A 726 45.97 2.45 10.27
CA GLN A 726 44.80 1.59 10.36
C GLN A 726 43.99 1.57 9.04
N VAL A 727 43.83 2.73 8.40
CA VAL A 727 43.13 2.82 7.11
C VAL A 727 43.77 1.93 6.06
N PHE A 728 45.09 2.00 5.90
CA PHE A 728 45.79 1.21 4.91
C PHE A 728 45.93 -0.27 5.31
N ASP A 729 46.11 -0.54 6.60
CA ASP A 729 46.30 -1.90 7.09
C ASP A 729 45.04 -2.76 6.95
N VAL A 730 43.82 -2.15 7.02
CA VAL A 730 42.58 -2.87 6.75
C VAL A 730 42.34 -3.11 5.25
N GLY A 731 43.05 -2.40 4.35
CA GLY A 731 43.03 -2.65 2.92
C GLY A 731 42.43 -1.53 2.06
N PHE A 732 42.25 -0.32 2.58
CA PHE A 732 41.99 0.83 1.73
C PHE A 732 43.23 1.16 0.87
N GLU A 733 42.99 1.62 -0.33
CA GLU A 733 44.04 1.85 -1.31
C GLU A 733 44.52 3.30 -1.31
N TYR A 734 43.63 4.24 -1.02
CA TYR A 734 43.92 5.67 -1.01
C TYR A 734 43.20 6.36 0.15
N SER A 735 43.84 7.35 0.73
CA SER A 735 43.26 8.31 1.67
C SER A 735 43.31 9.72 1.07
N ILE A 736 42.12 10.30 0.83
CA ILE A 736 41.95 11.55 0.09
C ILE A 736 41.35 12.61 1.00
N SER A 737 42.11 13.66 1.33
CA SER A 737 41.57 14.80 2.07
C SER A 737 40.81 15.75 1.14
N GLY A 738 41.47 16.55 0.37
CA GLY A 738 40.86 17.49 -0.57
C GLY A 738 41.65 18.76 -0.75
N GLY A 739 41.44 19.46 -1.84
CA GLY A 739 42.13 20.72 -2.15
C GLY A 739 41.49 21.92 -1.46
N TYR A 740 40.21 21.97 -1.42
CA TYR A 740 39.43 23.07 -0.82
C TYR A 740 38.18 22.57 -0.12
N ALA A 741 37.98 22.99 1.13
CA ALA A 741 36.78 22.69 1.92
C ALA A 741 35.93 23.95 2.08
N THR A 742 34.69 23.89 1.57
CA THR A 742 33.78 25.03 1.53
C THR A 742 33.17 25.36 2.89
N SER A 743 33.13 24.43 3.82
CA SER A 743 32.35 24.52 5.06
C SER A 743 30.88 24.88 4.83
N ASP A 744 30.30 24.41 3.73
CA ASP A 744 28.92 24.68 3.27
C ASP A 744 27.83 24.40 4.32
N TYR A 745 28.08 23.47 5.24
CA TYR A 745 27.19 23.17 6.38
C TYR A 745 27.08 24.29 7.43
N LYS A 746 27.91 25.33 7.33
CA LYS A 746 27.92 26.53 8.23
C LYS A 746 27.59 27.83 7.48
N ILE A 747 27.60 27.82 6.16
CA ILE A 747 27.37 29.01 5.33
C ILE A 747 25.94 29.50 5.46
N GLY A 748 25.78 30.79 5.75
CA GLY A 748 24.48 31.39 6.08
C GLY A 748 23.61 31.76 4.89
N SER A 749 24.17 31.90 3.67
CA SER A 749 23.41 32.26 2.47
C SER A 749 24.01 31.70 1.19
N TYR A 750 23.17 31.64 0.13
CA TYR A 750 23.54 31.27 -1.22
C TYR A 750 24.70 32.17 -1.75
N GLU A 751 24.59 33.51 -1.60
CA GLU A 751 25.59 34.47 -2.06
C GLU A 751 26.94 34.31 -1.35
N ALA A 752 26.89 34.01 -0.05
CA ALA A 752 28.11 33.76 0.71
C ALA A 752 28.87 32.51 0.19
N MET A 753 28.12 31.46 -0.26
CA MET A 753 28.73 30.27 -0.80
C MET A 753 29.30 30.51 -2.23
N ILE A 754 28.61 31.28 -3.07
CA ILE A 754 29.14 31.75 -4.35
C ILE A 754 30.44 32.55 -4.15
N GLU A 755 30.42 33.49 -3.22
CA GLU A 755 31.62 34.28 -2.87
C GLU A 755 32.77 33.37 -2.41
N ASP A 756 32.45 32.36 -1.58
CA ASP A 756 33.45 31.43 -1.06
C ASP A 756 34.11 30.61 -2.21
N LEU A 757 33.35 30.13 -3.18
CA LEU A 757 33.86 29.39 -4.31
C LEU A 757 34.56 30.25 -5.38
N THR A 758 34.37 31.56 -5.37
CA THR A 758 34.96 32.50 -6.34
C THR A 758 36.15 33.30 -5.78
N LYS A 759 36.52 33.07 -4.52
CA LYS A 759 37.66 33.75 -3.88
C LYS A 759 38.97 33.54 -4.67
N THR A 760 39.70 34.59 -4.84
CA THR A 760 41.02 34.59 -5.49
C THR A 760 42.21 34.54 -4.51
N SER A 761 41.92 34.48 -3.19
CA SER A 761 42.97 34.40 -2.17
C SER A 761 42.51 33.62 -0.94
N ILE A 762 43.29 32.63 -0.53
CA ILE A 762 43.14 31.91 0.73
C ILE A 762 44.28 32.32 1.67
N GLY A 763 43.95 33.05 2.76
CA GLY A 763 44.90 33.51 3.73
C GLY A 763 45.97 34.46 3.17
N TYR A 764 47.24 34.20 3.45
CA TYR A 764 48.37 35.02 2.96
C TYR A 764 48.82 34.66 1.55
N GLN A 765 48.28 33.64 0.94
CA GLN A 765 48.66 33.19 -0.41
C GLN A 765 47.58 33.58 -1.41
N LYS A 766 48.00 34.12 -2.56
CA LYS A 766 47.08 34.39 -3.65
C LYS A 766 46.87 33.10 -4.46
N TYR A 767 45.89 32.29 -4.05
CA TYR A 767 45.39 31.15 -4.80
C TYR A 767 43.94 31.38 -5.15
N GLU A 768 43.57 31.04 -6.37
CA GLU A 768 42.17 30.86 -6.69
C GLU A 768 41.62 29.67 -5.87
N THR A 769 40.44 29.79 -5.34
CA THR A 769 39.77 28.74 -4.59
C THR A 769 39.63 27.49 -5.44
N VAL A 770 39.26 27.68 -6.70
CA VAL A 770 39.15 26.63 -7.72
C VAL A 770 40.25 26.85 -8.78
N HIS A 771 41.10 25.87 -8.96
CA HIS A 771 42.15 25.81 -9.92
C HIS A 771 42.28 24.40 -10.53
N ASN A 772 43.18 24.20 -11.47
CA ASN A 772 43.39 22.91 -12.11
C ASN A 772 43.64 21.79 -11.09
N GLY A 773 42.85 20.74 -11.17
CA GLY A 773 42.96 19.57 -10.30
C GLY A 773 42.37 19.74 -8.90
N THR A 774 41.59 20.80 -8.65
CA THR A 774 41.02 21.03 -7.31
C THR A 774 40.00 19.96 -6.94
N ILE A 775 40.19 19.38 -5.79
CA ILE A 775 39.18 18.53 -5.13
C ILE A 775 38.39 19.42 -4.19
N ILE A 776 37.13 19.70 -4.52
CA ILE A 776 36.24 20.52 -3.68
C ILE A 776 35.51 19.60 -2.69
N VAL A 777 35.69 19.87 -1.40
CA VAL A 777 35.00 19.16 -0.32
C VAL A 777 33.74 19.93 0.07
N MET A 778 32.59 19.27 -0.15
CA MET A 778 31.27 19.75 0.21
C MET A 778 30.54 18.65 1.00
N HIS A 779 29.33 18.91 1.42
CA HIS A 779 28.55 17.99 2.23
C HIS A 779 27.16 17.77 1.61
N MET A 780 26.56 16.58 1.90
CA MET A 780 25.23 16.23 1.43
C MET A 780 24.16 16.25 2.54
N GLN A 781 24.50 16.75 3.72
CA GLN A 781 23.61 16.85 4.88
C GLN A 781 22.54 17.95 4.70
N GLU A 782 21.43 17.87 5.45
CA GLU A 782 20.36 18.89 5.42
C GLU A 782 20.83 20.32 5.72
N ASN A 783 21.88 20.48 6.52
CA ASN A 783 22.40 21.80 6.88
C ASN A 783 23.27 22.43 5.78
N ALA A 784 23.71 21.67 4.80
CA ALA A 784 24.35 22.17 3.58
C ALA A 784 23.30 22.65 2.55
N LYS A 785 22.44 23.55 2.97
CA LYS A 785 21.19 23.94 2.31
C LYS A 785 21.33 24.51 0.91
N TYR A 786 22.48 25.12 0.62
CA TYR A 786 22.66 25.84 -0.64
C TYR A 786 23.53 25.10 -1.64
N THR A 787 24.08 23.93 -1.27
CA THR A 787 25.07 23.22 -2.06
C THR A 787 24.54 22.86 -3.45
N ALA A 788 23.34 22.28 -3.55
CA ALA A 788 22.74 21.95 -4.84
C ALA A 788 22.46 23.20 -5.69
N GLN A 789 21.87 24.23 -5.10
CA GLN A 789 21.53 25.47 -5.79
C GLN A 789 22.78 26.24 -6.28
N VAL A 790 23.82 26.29 -5.46
CA VAL A 790 25.08 26.93 -5.84
C VAL A 790 25.78 26.14 -6.95
N LEU A 791 25.74 24.81 -6.93
CA LEU A 791 26.29 23.99 -7.99
C LEU A 791 25.54 24.18 -9.32
N ASP A 792 24.21 24.37 -9.26
CA ASP A 792 23.41 24.69 -10.46
C ASP A 792 23.91 25.95 -11.17
N ALA A 793 24.31 26.97 -10.40
CA ALA A 793 24.89 28.19 -10.92
C ALA A 793 26.37 28.06 -11.31
N MET A 794 27.19 27.39 -10.49
CA MET A 794 28.66 27.40 -10.66
C MET A 794 29.15 26.40 -11.73
N ILE A 795 28.51 25.27 -11.92
CA ILE A 795 28.93 24.27 -12.91
C ILE A 795 28.97 24.85 -14.32
N PRO A 796 27.96 25.60 -14.82
CA PRO A 796 28.03 26.27 -16.11
C PRO A 796 29.21 27.27 -16.21
N ILE A 797 29.41 28.07 -15.16
CA ILE A 797 30.51 29.05 -15.11
C ILE A 797 31.88 28.36 -15.24
N TRP A 798 32.12 27.30 -14.48
CA TRP A 798 33.37 26.56 -14.57
C TRP A 798 33.55 25.87 -15.93
N LYS A 799 32.49 25.38 -16.57
CA LYS A 799 32.54 24.84 -17.94
C LYS A 799 32.90 25.91 -18.95
N GLU A 800 32.39 27.13 -18.83
CA GLU A 800 32.75 28.27 -19.67
C GLU A 800 34.22 28.69 -19.46
N GLN A 801 34.77 28.53 -18.26
CA GLN A 801 36.20 28.74 -17.97
C GLN A 801 37.10 27.62 -18.49
N GLY A 802 36.53 26.59 -19.09
CA GLY A 802 37.28 25.48 -19.68
C GLY A 802 37.54 24.29 -18.78
N TYR A 803 36.94 24.25 -17.60
CA TYR A 803 37.05 23.11 -16.70
C TYR A 803 36.17 21.95 -17.13
N THR A 804 36.68 20.74 -16.96
CA THR A 804 35.92 19.49 -17.00
C THR A 804 35.69 18.95 -15.59
N PHE A 805 34.82 17.94 -15.48
CA PHE A 805 34.51 17.29 -14.20
C PHE A 805 34.77 15.80 -14.29
N ALA A 806 35.35 15.22 -13.27
CA ALA A 806 35.66 13.78 -13.22
C ALA A 806 35.52 13.21 -11.83
N ARG A 807 35.47 11.89 -11.76
CA ARG A 807 35.58 11.15 -10.48
C ARG A 807 37.06 11.04 -10.13
N ILE A 808 37.33 10.92 -8.83
CA ILE A 808 38.71 10.86 -8.32
C ILE A 808 39.47 9.66 -8.89
N ASP A 809 38.87 8.46 -8.99
CA ASP A 809 39.54 7.26 -9.47
C ASP A 809 39.91 7.30 -10.97
N ASP A 810 39.30 8.21 -11.73
CA ASP A 810 39.64 8.40 -13.14
C ASP A 810 41.08 8.95 -13.32
N TYR A 811 41.62 9.48 -12.25
CA TYR A 811 42.97 10.12 -12.26
C TYR A 811 43.99 9.46 -11.32
N LEU A 812 43.55 8.59 -10.40
CA LEU A 812 44.48 7.87 -9.52
C LEU A 812 45.25 6.81 -10.26
N GLY A 813 46.57 6.75 -10.02
CA GLY A 813 47.45 5.75 -10.61
C GLY A 813 47.80 5.99 -12.09
N ARG A 814 47.53 7.18 -12.63
CA ARG A 814 47.97 7.60 -13.99
C ARG A 814 49.40 8.05 -14.00
#